data_855a7e4c31613c05b282979c21c37c94
#
_entry.id   855a7e4c31613c05b282979c21c37c94
#
_cell.length_a   1.000
_cell.length_b   1.000
_cell.length_c   1.000
_cell.angle_alpha   90.00
_cell.angle_beta   90.00
_cell.angle_gamma   90.00
#
_symmetry.space_group_name_H-M   'P 1'
#
loop_
_entity.id
_entity.type
_entity.pdbx_description
1 polymer ?
#
loop_
_entity_poly.entity_id
_entity_poly.type
_entity_poly.pdbx_seq_one_letter_code
_entity_poly.pdbx_strand_id
1 'polypeptide(L)'
;MDFQLSSEYKPRGDQQNAVDQLIRSLQAGNRHQTLLGVTGSGKTFTAANLIAQLGKPTLVISHNKTLAAQLYSEFKQFFPRNAVEYFVSYFDYYQPEAYIPRTDTYIEKDSSINEEIERLRLSATSSLLSRQDVIVVASVSCIYGLGSPEDYENMSCQVYRGQPISRELFLAKLVDMLYERNDIALSRGKFRARGDVVEVYPATSDEEAIRVEFFGDEVDQITRFDPLTGSGINAPDRFTFFPAKQFVTPHEKMRRAVQAIRIELDERIPWFESQNKFLEAQRIKMRTEFDLEMMQEMGFCSGIENYSRHLSGRSPGSRPYTLLDFFPRDFLLVVDESHATIPQIGGMYEGDRSRKLTLVEYGFRLPSALDNRPLNFPEFMEMTGQILYISATPAEFEIRNSVVGNRTYVPHARARIGREETEPVLLPMLTGRASSQLEVHTPGSNLIAQQIIRPTGLLDPWITVRSLKHQIDETIEYCRQRVEKAERVLITTLTKRTAEDLTDYLRDVGLRVRYLHSEIDAIERVEILRSLRAGEFDVLVGINLLREGLDLPEVSLVCILDADKEGFLRSQTSLIQTAGRAARHVNGEVVLFADTMTDSIQRLIAITEYRRGKQMEYNEANGVTPTSVRRAVQESLHTILRGRDLEQSIVRETGADLDLTEVLRELEAEMQTAAANLEYERAALLRDQINELKNGTGLSRIEPKNRRPLSYRSGNGSKRGLKAKKR
;
A
#
# COMPACT_ATOMS: atom_id res chain seq x y z
N MET A 1 20.75 -2.36 17.96
CA MET A 1 21.30 -3.33 16.96
C MET A 1 21.63 -2.53 15.72
N ASP A 2 22.75 -2.83 15.05
CA ASP A 2 23.13 -2.11 13.84
C ASP A 2 22.45 -2.73 12.63
N PHE A 3 22.22 -1.94 11.59
CA PHE A 3 21.71 -2.45 10.31
C PHE A 3 22.77 -3.32 9.63
N GLN A 4 22.41 -4.55 9.28
CA GLN A 4 23.29 -5.52 8.64
C GLN A 4 22.87 -5.75 7.20
N LEU A 5 23.50 -5.01 6.27
CA LEU A 5 23.26 -5.19 4.84
C LEU A 5 23.81 -6.54 4.37
N SER A 6 22.93 -7.39 3.85
CA SER A 6 23.26 -8.66 3.20
C SER A 6 23.04 -8.55 1.70
N SER A 7 24.10 -8.56 0.91
CA SER A 7 23.99 -8.47 -0.54
C SER A 7 25.21 -9.10 -1.23
N GLU A 8 24.96 -9.83 -2.30
CA GLU A 8 26.00 -10.29 -3.22
C GLU A 8 26.52 -9.18 -4.14
N TYR A 9 25.75 -8.07 -4.22
CA TYR A 9 26.10 -6.93 -5.05
C TYR A 9 27.03 -5.97 -4.31
N LYS A 10 27.99 -5.40 -5.06
CA LYS A 10 28.82 -4.28 -4.62
C LYS A 10 28.43 -3.02 -5.40
N PRO A 11 28.52 -1.83 -4.80
CA PRO A 11 28.27 -0.58 -5.52
C PRO A 11 29.13 -0.47 -6.77
N ARG A 12 28.49 -0.10 -7.90
CA ARG A 12 29.15 0.08 -9.22
C ARG A 12 28.67 1.36 -9.87
N GLY A 13 29.44 1.87 -10.84
CA GLY A 13 29.13 3.11 -11.53
C GLY A 13 29.05 4.29 -10.55
N ASP A 14 27.97 5.04 -10.64
CA ASP A 14 27.74 6.22 -9.80
C ASP A 14 27.30 5.90 -8.36
N GLN A 15 26.97 4.63 -8.04
CA GLN A 15 26.33 4.25 -6.77
C GLN A 15 27.18 4.62 -5.56
N GLN A 16 28.49 4.25 -5.56
CA GLN A 16 29.36 4.54 -4.41
C GLN A 16 29.52 6.05 -4.20
N ASN A 17 29.74 6.79 -5.29
CA ASN A 17 29.88 8.24 -5.21
C ASN A 17 28.58 8.91 -4.70
N ALA A 18 27.41 8.43 -5.15
CA ALA A 18 26.12 8.91 -4.65
C ALA A 18 25.94 8.63 -3.16
N VAL A 19 26.26 7.41 -2.68
CA VAL A 19 26.21 7.06 -1.25
C VAL A 19 27.12 7.97 -0.45
N ASP A 20 28.39 8.12 -0.85
CA ASP A 20 29.39 8.93 -0.12
C ASP A 20 28.98 10.40 -0.06
N GLN A 21 28.42 10.95 -1.13
CA GLN A 21 27.91 12.32 -1.18
C GLN A 21 26.69 12.49 -0.24
N LEU A 22 25.73 11.58 -0.30
CA LEU A 22 24.52 11.63 0.53
C LEU A 22 24.84 11.49 2.02
N ILE A 23 25.77 10.57 2.38
CA ILE A 23 26.21 10.41 3.78
C ILE A 23 26.84 11.69 4.31
N ARG A 24 27.79 12.27 3.54
CA ARG A 24 28.43 13.52 3.95
C ARG A 24 27.43 14.65 4.14
N SER A 25 26.43 14.75 3.25
CA SER A 25 25.37 15.75 3.38
C SER A 25 24.51 15.54 4.62
N LEU A 26 24.08 14.29 4.90
CA LEU A 26 23.25 13.94 6.05
C LEU A 26 24.02 14.12 7.37
N GLN A 27 25.32 13.74 7.41
CA GLN A 27 26.17 13.94 8.57
C GLN A 27 26.46 15.43 8.86
N ALA A 28 26.49 16.26 7.81
CA ALA A 28 26.58 17.72 7.93
C ALA A 28 25.26 18.37 8.45
N GLY A 29 24.21 17.60 8.71
CA GLY A 29 22.93 18.08 9.21
C GLY A 29 21.99 18.65 8.15
N ASN A 30 22.26 18.45 6.87
CA ASN A 30 21.39 18.92 5.79
C ASN A 30 20.05 18.20 5.82
N ARG A 31 18.97 18.96 5.66
CA ARG A 31 17.60 18.43 5.76
C ARG A 31 17.14 17.73 4.48
N HIS A 32 17.44 18.28 3.32
CA HIS A 32 16.92 17.83 2.03
C HIS A 32 18.04 17.32 1.13
N GLN A 33 17.91 16.12 0.60
CA GLN A 33 18.78 15.51 -0.40
C GLN A 33 17.93 14.90 -1.51
N THR A 34 18.40 14.98 -2.75
CA THR A 34 17.75 14.33 -3.90
C THR A 34 18.71 13.35 -4.55
N LEU A 35 18.30 12.10 -4.70
CA LEU A 35 18.93 11.10 -5.55
C LEU A 35 18.23 11.09 -6.90
N LEU A 36 18.84 11.73 -7.90
CA LEU A 36 18.39 11.64 -9.27
C LEU A 36 18.95 10.35 -9.88
N GLY A 37 18.15 9.30 -9.89
CA GLY A 37 18.55 7.99 -10.35
C GLY A 37 17.70 7.50 -11.51
N VAL A 38 18.35 7.19 -12.66
CA VAL A 38 17.63 6.65 -13.82
C VAL A 38 17.01 5.28 -13.52
N THR A 39 16.02 4.89 -14.30
CA THR A 39 15.42 3.57 -14.18
C THR A 39 16.47 2.46 -14.40
N GLY A 40 16.54 1.50 -13.49
CA GLY A 40 17.53 0.40 -13.57
C GLY A 40 18.93 0.73 -13.08
N SER A 41 19.19 1.92 -12.51
CA SER A 41 20.50 2.26 -11.93
C SER A 41 20.74 1.66 -10.53
N GLY A 42 19.72 1.03 -9.89
CA GLY A 42 19.83 0.43 -8.57
C GLY A 42 19.61 1.43 -7.42
N LYS A 43 18.65 2.35 -7.55
CA LYS A 43 18.28 3.34 -6.53
C LYS A 43 18.01 2.73 -5.16
N THR A 44 17.23 1.62 -5.11
CA THR A 44 16.91 0.91 -3.87
C THR A 44 18.16 0.38 -3.18
N PHE A 45 19.12 -0.15 -3.94
CA PHE A 45 20.40 -0.62 -3.41
C PHE A 45 21.26 0.52 -2.85
N THR A 46 21.26 1.67 -3.51
CA THR A 46 21.91 2.89 -3.01
C THR A 46 21.29 3.37 -1.71
N ALA A 47 19.94 3.37 -1.62
CA ALA A 47 19.23 3.69 -0.38
C ALA A 47 19.54 2.68 0.74
N ALA A 48 19.60 1.38 0.43
CA ALA A 48 19.96 0.34 1.40
C ALA A 48 21.38 0.54 1.95
N ASN A 49 22.35 0.85 1.10
CA ASN A 49 23.72 1.17 1.55
C ASN A 49 23.76 2.43 2.43
N LEU A 50 22.97 3.44 2.09
CA LEU A 50 22.86 4.65 2.89
C LEU A 50 22.29 4.35 4.28
N ILE A 51 21.18 3.61 4.37
CA ILE A 51 20.53 3.21 5.63
C ILE A 51 21.50 2.41 6.50
N ALA A 52 22.19 1.43 5.92
CA ALA A 52 23.16 0.62 6.66
C ALA A 52 24.30 1.44 7.27
N GLN A 53 24.78 2.47 6.58
CA GLN A 53 25.88 3.31 7.06
C GLN A 53 25.43 4.40 8.04
N LEU A 54 24.19 4.90 7.92
CA LEU A 54 23.65 5.91 8.83
C LEU A 54 23.18 5.31 10.16
N GLY A 55 22.69 4.09 10.18
CA GLY A 55 22.21 3.42 11.37
C GLY A 55 20.95 4.02 11.99
N LYS A 56 20.14 4.77 11.23
CA LYS A 56 18.92 5.43 11.72
C LYS A 56 17.67 4.65 11.36
N PRO A 57 16.66 4.59 12.25
CA PRO A 57 15.33 4.14 11.88
C PRO A 57 14.86 4.88 10.63
N THR A 58 14.28 4.16 9.68
CA THR A 58 13.98 4.72 8.36
C THR A 58 12.53 4.47 7.97
N LEU A 59 11.86 5.53 7.53
CA LEU A 59 10.55 5.46 6.88
C LEU A 59 10.72 5.63 5.38
N VAL A 60 10.29 4.64 4.59
CA VAL A 60 10.28 4.69 3.13
C VAL A 60 8.85 4.86 2.66
N ILE A 61 8.52 5.98 2.04
CA ILE A 61 7.17 6.25 1.55
C ILE A 61 7.12 6.10 0.02
N SER A 62 6.12 5.36 -0.46
CA SER A 62 5.78 5.22 -1.87
C SER A 62 4.33 5.61 -2.14
N HIS A 63 4.04 6.12 -3.35
CA HIS A 63 2.72 6.63 -3.71
C HIS A 63 1.65 5.54 -3.91
N ASN A 64 2.00 4.27 -4.08
CA ASN A 64 1.04 3.18 -4.23
C ASN A 64 1.44 1.89 -3.50
N LYS A 65 0.45 1.01 -3.24
CA LYS A 65 0.63 -0.25 -2.50
C LYS A 65 1.57 -1.24 -3.24
N THR A 66 1.47 -1.32 -4.56
CA THR A 66 2.24 -2.29 -5.37
C THR A 66 3.73 -1.98 -5.33
N LEU A 67 4.09 -0.69 -5.48
CA LEU A 67 5.48 -0.26 -5.39
C LEU A 67 6.01 -0.40 -3.97
N ALA A 68 5.20 -0.06 -2.96
CA ALA A 68 5.55 -0.29 -1.56
C ALA A 68 5.81 -1.78 -1.26
N ALA A 69 5.01 -2.70 -1.81
CA ALA A 69 5.21 -4.15 -1.66
C ALA A 69 6.53 -4.62 -2.32
N GLN A 70 6.84 -4.09 -3.50
CA GLN A 70 8.11 -4.37 -4.17
C GLN A 70 9.31 -3.88 -3.33
N LEU A 71 9.26 -2.64 -2.85
CA LEU A 71 10.31 -2.07 -2.00
C LEU A 71 10.47 -2.85 -0.70
N TYR A 72 9.36 -3.24 -0.06
CA TYR A 72 9.37 -4.08 1.13
C TYR A 72 10.12 -5.39 0.88
N SER A 73 9.80 -6.09 -0.22
CA SER A 73 10.48 -7.34 -0.59
C SER A 73 11.98 -7.13 -0.85
N GLU A 74 12.35 -6.06 -1.57
CA GLU A 74 13.75 -5.73 -1.83
C GLU A 74 14.51 -5.40 -0.51
N PHE A 75 13.95 -4.56 0.37
CA PHE A 75 14.57 -4.24 1.66
C PHE A 75 14.65 -5.46 2.59
N LYS A 76 13.65 -6.34 2.59
CA LYS A 76 13.67 -7.59 3.36
C LYS A 76 14.81 -8.51 2.94
N GLN A 77 15.11 -8.56 1.63
CA GLN A 77 16.27 -9.30 1.11
C GLN A 77 17.60 -8.65 1.51
N PHE A 78 17.68 -7.32 1.49
CA PHE A 78 18.89 -6.58 1.90
C PHE A 78 19.12 -6.62 3.41
N PHE A 79 18.09 -6.69 4.22
CA PHE A 79 18.15 -6.64 5.68
C PHE A 79 17.41 -7.82 6.33
N PRO A 80 17.83 -9.08 6.09
CA PRO A 80 17.12 -10.27 6.56
C PRO A 80 17.11 -10.42 8.10
N ARG A 81 18.02 -9.73 8.81
CA ARG A 81 18.18 -9.81 10.28
C ARG A 81 17.59 -8.59 11.02
N ASN A 82 17.23 -7.54 10.30
CA ASN A 82 16.67 -6.33 10.86
C ASN A 82 15.14 -6.31 10.71
N ALA A 83 14.47 -5.43 11.43
CA ALA A 83 13.02 -5.27 11.31
C ALA A 83 12.68 -4.48 10.05
N VAL A 84 12.31 -5.18 8.99
CA VAL A 84 11.74 -4.57 7.80
C VAL A 84 10.24 -4.80 7.83
N GLU A 85 9.47 -3.72 7.92
CA GLU A 85 8.05 -3.72 8.18
C GLU A 85 7.26 -3.11 7.01
N TYR A 86 5.98 -3.50 6.88
CA TYR A 86 5.10 -3.05 5.80
C TYR A 86 3.89 -2.33 6.36
N PHE A 87 3.66 -1.08 5.92
CA PHE A 87 2.58 -0.25 6.45
C PHE A 87 1.80 0.44 5.33
N VAL A 88 0.72 -0.20 4.88
CA VAL A 88 -0.17 0.34 3.83
C VAL A 88 -1.61 0.37 4.31
N SER A 89 -2.54 0.89 3.51
CA SER A 89 -3.96 0.80 3.82
C SER A 89 -4.40 -0.67 3.88
N TYR A 90 -5.02 -1.07 4.99
CA TYR A 90 -5.47 -2.44 5.25
C TYR A 90 -6.83 -2.78 4.62
N PHE A 91 -7.39 -1.86 3.84
CA PHE A 91 -8.63 -2.12 3.10
C PHE A 91 -8.31 -2.74 1.74
N ASP A 92 -8.93 -3.89 1.44
CA ASP A 92 -8.96 -4.46 0.08
C ASP A 92 -9.93 -3.66 -0.78
N TYR A 93 -11.09 -3.33 -0.21
CA TYR A 93 -12.06 -2.42 -0.77
C TYR A 93 -12.37 -1.31 0.24
N TYR A 94 -12.45 -0.07 -0.23
CA TYR A 94 -12.80 1.07 0.60
C TYR A 94 -13.65 2.09 -0.15
N GLN A 95 -14.91 2.19 0.28
CA GLN A 95 -15.81 3.27 -0.13
C GLN A 95 -15.98 4.22 1.05
N PRO A 96 -15.45 5.44 0.98
CA PRO A 96 -15.62 6.40 2.06
C PRO A 96 -17.07 6.86 2.17
N GLU A 97 -17.51 7.11 3.40
CA GLU A 97 -18.79 7.75 3.68
C GLU A 97 -18.85 9.11 2.97
N ALA A 98 -19.92 9.37 2.25
CA ALA A 98 -20.11 10.64 1.53
C ALA A 98 -21.59 11.01 1.43
N TYR A 99 -21.86 12.29 1.25
CA TYR A 99 -23.20 12.79 0.95
C TYR A 99 -23.16 13.70 -0.27
N ILE A 100 -24.10 13.48 -1.18
CA ILE A 100 -24.25 14.25 -2.41
C ILE A 100 -25.53 15.09 -2.28
N PRO A 101 -25.46 16.37 -1.88
CA PRO A 101 -26.65 17.18 -1.62
C PRO A 101 -27.55 17.36 -2.84
N ARG A 102 -26.96 17.38 -4.04
CA ARG A 102 -27.68 17.60 -5.30
C ARG A 102 -28.70 16.50 -5.61
N THR A 103 -28.43 15.27 -5.20
CA THR A 103 -29.29 14.11 -5.43
C THR A 103 -29.88 13.53 -4.15
N ASP A 104 -29.65 14.19 -3.00
CA ASP A 104 -30.00 13.69 -1.66
C ASP A 104 -29.54 12.23 -1.46
N THR A 105 -28.33 11.91 -1.89
CA THR A 105 -27.80 10.56 -1.85
C THR A 105 -26.74 10.45 -0.76
N TYR A 106 -27.03 9.65 0.25
CA TYR A 106 -26.05 9.24 1.26
C TYR A 106 -25.37 7.93 0.83
N ILE A 107 -24.05 7.95 0.80
CA ILE A 107 -23.20 6.80 0.53
C ILE A 107 -22.65 6.36 1.87
N GLU A 108 -23.05 5.19 2.32
CA GLU A 108 -22.53 4.60 3.54
C GLU A 108 -21.08 4.15 3.35
N LYS A 109 -20.29 4.20 4.44
CA LYS A 109 -18.94 3.63 4.44
C LYS A 109 -19.05 2.11 4.23
N ASP A 110 -18.39 1.62 3.19
CA ASP A 110 -18.23 0.20 2.94
C ASP A 110 -16.75 -0.15 2.83
N SER A 111 -16.33 -1.21 3.51
CA SER A 111 -14.91 -1.59 3.51
C SER A 111 -14.73 -3.05 3.90
N SER A 112 -13.84 -3.74 3.19
CA SER A 112 -13.32 -5.03 3.58
C SER A 112 -11.90 -4.88 4.12
N ILE A 113 -11.64 -5.48 5.28
CA ILE A 113 -10.34 -5.43 5.95
C ILE A 113 -9.56 -6.68 5.58
N ASN A 114 -8.31 -6.49 5.17
CA ASN A 114 -7.34 -7.56 5.01
C ASN A 114 -6.64 -7.81 6.36
N GLU A 115 -6.94 -8.94 6.98
CA GLU A 115 -6.40 -9.31 8.30
C GLU A 115 -4.87 -9.42 8.30
N GLU A 116 -4.28 -9.81 7.18
CA GLU A 116 -2.84 -9.97 7.07
C GLU A 116 -2.13 -8.60 6.97
N ILE A 117 -2.71 -7.66 6.23
CA ILE A 117 -2.19 -6.28 6.20
C ILE A 117 -2.39 -5.61 7.57
N GLU A 118 -3.50 -5.89 8.28
CA GLU A 118 -3.69 -5.42 9.66
C GLU A 118 -2.57 -5.93 10.58
N ARG A 119 -2.22 -7.22 10.49
CA ARG A 119 -1.09 -7.83 11.22
C ARG A 119 0.23 -7.12 10.93
N LEU A 120 0.55 -6.90 9.65
CA LEU A 120 1.79 -6.21 9.25
C LEU A 120 1.85 -4.78 9.79
N ARG A 121 0.73 -4.08 9.87
CA ARG A 121 0.65 -2.74 10.48
C ARG A 121 0.88 -2.78 11.98
N LEU A 122 0.30 -3.75 12.69
CA LEU A 122 0.54 -3.97 14.12
C LEU A 122 2.00 -4.32 14.39
N SER A 123 2.61 -5.16 13.53
CA SER A 123 4.04 -5.49 13.59
C SER A 123 4.89 -4.23 13.44
N ALA A 124 4.58 -3.36 12.49
CA ALA A 124 5.33 -2.13 12.26
C ALA A 124 5.31 -1.18 13.48
N THR A 125 4.13 -0.94 14.07
CA THR A 125 4.02 -0.08 15.27
C THR A 125 4.71 -0.69 16.48
N SER A 126 4.61 -1.99 16.68
CA SER A 126 5.29 -2.70 17.77
C SER A 126 6.81 -2.70 17.61
N SER A 127 7.31 -2.91 16.38
CA SER A 127 8.74 -2.86 16.09
C SER A 127 9.33 -1.48 16.33
N LEU A 128 8.63 -0.41 15.97
CA LEU A 128 9.06 0.98 16.20
C LEU A 128 9.20 1.32 17.69
N LEU A 129 8.33 0.75 18.55
CA LEU A 129 8.39 0.96 19.99
C LEU A 129 9.43 0.09 20.71
N SER A 130 9.82 -1.04 20.11
CA SER A 130 10.69 -2.04 20.78
C SER A 130 12.10 -2.12 20.22
N ARG A 131 12.37 -1.58 19.01
CA ARG A 131 13.64 -1.71 18.27
C ARG A 131 14.09 -0.37 17.71
N GLN A 132 15.38 -0.26 17.42
CA GLN A 132 15.96 0.91 16.75
C GLN A 132 16.42 0.60 15.33
N ASP A 133 16.56 -0.67 14.96
CA ASP A 133 16.99 -1.14 13.66
C ASP A 133 15.77 -1.45 12.73
N VAL A 134 14.88 -0.45 12.58
CA VAL A 134 13.59 -0.62 11.90
C VAL A 134 13.57 0.17 10.60
N ILE A 135 13.15 -0.52 9.51
CA ILE A 135 12.81 0.08 8.23
C ILE A 135 11.33 -0.16 7.99
N VAL A 136 10.53 0.89 7.93
CA VAL A 136 9.11 0.76 7.58
C VAL A 136 8.92 1.22 6.14
N VAL A 137 8.41 0.33 5.29
CA VAL A 137 7.99 0.68 3.93
C VAL A 137 6.49 0.93 3.93
N ALA A 138 6.10 2.15 3.62
CA ALA A 138 4.73 2.62 3.75
C ALA A 138 4.17 3.19 2.44
N SER A 139 2.85 3.13 2.28
CA SER A 139 2.15 4.00 1.32
C SER A 139 1.81 5.34 1.98
N VAL A 140 1.31 6.30 1.21
CA VAL A 140 0.89 7.60 1.73
C VAL A 140 -0.18 7.49 2.84
N SER A 141 -0.82 6.33 3.01
CA SER A 141 -1.73 6.08 4.14
C SER A 141 -1.08 6.24 5.53
N CYS A 142 0.24 6.29 5.63
CA CYS A 142 0.97 6.52 6.88
C CYS A 142 0.75 7.92 7.50
N ILE A 143 0.24 8.88 6.71
CA ILE A 143 -0.09 10.23 7.22
C ILE A 143 -1.52 10.33 7.80
N TYR A 144 -2.32 9.25 7.73
CA TYR A 144 -3.64 9.19 8.34
C TYR A 144 -3.56 8.87 9.84
N GLY A 145 -4.63 9.26 10.55
CA GLY A 145 -4.74 9.09 11.98
C GLY A 145 -4.61 7.64 12.45
N LEU A 146 -3.78 7.45 13.47
CA LEU A 146 -3.64 6.24 14.27
C LEU A 146 -3.98 6.54 15.73
N GLY A 147 -3.98 5.52 16.59
CA GLY A 147 -4.02 5.68 18.03
C GLY A 147 -2.79 6.42 18.56
N SER A 148 -2.87 6.91 19.81
CA SER A 148 -1.73 7.53 20.50
C SER A 148 -0.61 6.50 20.70
N PRO A 149 0.66 6.80 20.31
CA PRO A 149 1.80 5.93 20.63
C PRO A 149 1.94 5.69 22.12
N GLU A 150 1.74 6.72 22.94
CA GLU A 150 1.81 6.64 24.40
C GLU A 150 0.76 5.68 24.97
N ASP A 151 -0.49 5.76 24.49
CA ASP A 151 -1.54 4.83 24.93
C ASP A 151 -1.24 3.40 24.50
N TYR A 152 -0.73 3.22 23.27
CA TYR A 152 -0.36 1.91 22.75
C TYR A 152 0.80 1.28 23.53
N GLU A 153 1.81 2.07 23.90
CA GLU A 153 2.94 1.65 24.73
C GLU A 153 2.49 1.34 26.18
N ASN A 154 1.72 2.23 26.80
CA ASN A 154 1.24 2.07 28.18
C ASN A 154 0.32 0.85 28.34
N MET A 155 -0.40 0.46 27.29
CA MET A 155 -1.22 -0.75 27.29
C MET A 155 -0.43 -2.02 26.94
N SER A 156 0.85 -1.93 26.59
CA SER A 156 1.67 -3.12 26.40
C SER A 156 1.93 -3.84 27.73
N CYS A 157 2.13 -5.15 27.68
CA CYS A 157 2.45 -5.96 28.84
C CYS A 157 3.76 -6.71 28.63
N GLN A 158 4.79 -6.32 29.36
CA GLN A 158 6.02 -7.07 29.40
C GLN A 158 5.95 -8.15 30.49
N VAL A 159 6.33 -9.36 30.13
CA VAL A 159 6.53 -10.49 31.05
C VAL A 159 7.98 -10.97 30.99
N TYR A 160 8.53 -11.36 32.13
CA TYR A 160 9.86 -11.96 32.22
C TYR A 160 9.88 -13.06 33.26
N ARG A 161 10.80 -14.01 33.07
CA ARG A 161 10.97 -15.13 33.99
C ARG A 161 11.29 -14.65 35.40
N GLY A 162 10.58 -15.16 36.41
CA GLY A 162 10.70 -14.74 37.81
C GLY A 162 9.92 -13.45 38.13
N GLN A 163 9.04 -13.00 37.29
CA GLN A 163 8.21 -11.82 37.51
C GLN A 163 7.08 -12.11 38.49
N PRO A 164 6.94 -11.35 39.59
CA PRO A 164 5.80 -11.48 40.50
C PRO A 164 4.56 -10.84 39.88
N ILE A 165 3.76 -11.67 39.22
CA ILE A 165 2.47 -11.30 38.62
C ILE A 165 1.53 -12.49 38.72
N SER A 166 0.31 -12.30 39.25
CA SER A 166 -0.68 -13.38 39.26
C SER A 166 -1.24 -13.63 37.87
N ARG A 167 -1.59 -14.88 37.60
CA ARG A 167 -2.24 -15.29 36.37
C ARG A 167 -3.48 -14.44 36.05
N GLU A 168 -4.32 -14.18 37.07
CA GLU A 168 -5.55 -13.38 36.95
C GLU A 168 -5.26 -11.96 36.49
N LEU A 169 -4.22 -11.33 37.03
CA LEU A 169 -3.79 -9.99 36.63
C LEU A 169 -3.25 -9.98 35.19
N PHE A 170 -2.53 -11.03 34.81
CA PHE A 170 -2.05 -11.18 33.43
C PHE A 170 -3.21 -11.35 32.44
N LEU A 171 -4.21 -12.19 32.77
CA LEU A 171 -5.41 -12.37 31.97
C LEU A 171 -6.21 -11.07 31.83
N ALA A 172 -6.37 -10.30 32.92
CA ALA A 172 -7.03 -8.99 32.86
C ALA A 172 -6.30 -8.02 31.92
N LYS A 173 -4.96 -7.97 31.97
CA LYS A 173 -4.16 -7.15 31.04
C LYS A 173 -4.32 -7.58 29.60
N LEU A 174 -4.44 -8.87 29.28
CA LEU A 174 -4.70 -9.35 27.92
C LEU A 174 -6.07 -8.86 27.40
N VAL A 175 -7.09 -8.90 28.26
CA VAL A 175 -8.44 -8.38 27.91
C VAL A 175 -8.39 -6.87 27.70
N ASP A 176 -7.70 -6.12 28.54
CA ASP A 176 -7.52 -4.67 28.38
C ASP A 176 -6.81 -4.33 27.06
N MET A 177 -5.88 -5.19 26.61
CA MET A 177 -5.19 -5.11 25.30
C MET A 177 -6.03 -5.59 24.13
N LEU A 178 -7.33 -5.89 24.35
CA LEU A 178 -8.30 -6.37 23.34
C LEU A 178 -7.96 -7.75 22.75
N TYR A 179 -7.28 -8.63 23.53
CA TYR A 179 -7.22 -10.04 23.19
C TYR A 179 -8.50 -10.75 23.59
N GLU A 180 -8.99 -11.62 22.75
CA GLU A 180 -10.16 -12.42 22.99
C GLU A 180 -9.80 -13.77 23.63
N ARG A 181 -10.55 -14.19 24.66
CA ARG A 181 -10.38 -15.54 25.23
C ARG A 181 -11.08 -16.57 24.35
N ASN A 182 -10.34 -17.57 23.91
CA ASN A 182 -10.89 -18.73 23.22
C ASN A 182 -10.13 -19.99 23.63
N ASP A 183 -10.71 -20.79 24.51
CA ASP A 183 -10.07 -21.99 25.04
C ASP A 183 -10.13 -23.20 24.06
N ILE A 184 -10.91 -23.09 22.97
CA ILE A 184 -11.06 -24.13 21.94
C ILE A 184 -10.04 -23.93 20.82
N ALA A 185 -10.07 -22.78 20.14
CA ALA A 185 -9.25 -22.48 18.99
C ALA A 185 -8.32 -21.30 19.28
N LEU A 186 -7.01 -21.57 19.35
CA LEU A 186 -6.01 -20.53 19.50
C LEU A 186 -5.68 -19.93 18.11
N SER A 187 -6.13 -18.71 17.88
CA SER A 187 -5.85 -17.96 16.67
C SER A 187 -5.29 -16.58 16.99
N ARG A 188 -4.83 -15.86 15.99
CA ARG A 188 -4.22 -14.54 16.14
C ARG A 188 -5.12 -13.56 16.90
N GLY A 189 -4.53 -12.82 17.85
CA GLY A 189 -5.27 -11.90 18.73
C GLY A 189 -6.10 -12.58 19.82
N LYS A 190 -5.90 -13.89 20.04
CA LYS A 190 -6.60 -14.66 21.07
C LYS A 190 -5.64 -15.28 22.07
N PHE A 191 -6.20 -15.61 23.23
CA PHE A 191 -5.52 -16.38 24.26
C PHE A 191 -6.39 -17.49 24.80
N ARG A 192 -5.76 -18.52 25.35
CA ARG A 192 -6.42 -19.57 26.12
C ARG A 192 -5.70 -19.81 27.43
N ALA A 193 -6.44 -20.25 28.48
CA ALA A 193 -5.87 -20.48 29.79
C ALA A 193 -6.29 -21.89 30.28
N ARG A 194 -5.31 -22.76 30.57
CA ARG A 194 -5.53 -24.11 31.07
C ARG A 194 -4.63 -24.37 32.27
N GLY A 195 -5.23 -24.52 33.45
CA GLY A 195 -4.44 -24.63 34.70
C GLY A 195 -3.56 -23.40 34.92
N ASP A 196 -2.30 -23.60 35.16
CA ASP A 196 -1.31 -22.53 35.40
C ASP A 196 -0.61 -22.08 34.10
N VAL A 197 -1.13 -22.46 32.94
CA VAL A 197 -0.58 -22.13 31.62
C VAL A 197 -1.50 -21.18 30.88
N VAL A 198 -0.95 -20.10 30.38
CA VAL A 198 -1.62 -19.15 29.49
C VAL A 198 -0.90 -19.14 28.13
N GLU A 199 -1.62 -19.46 27.08
CA GLU A 199 -1.11 -19.42 25.72
C GLU A 199 -1.74 -18.24 24.97
N VAL A 200 -0.91 -17.41 24.38
CA VAL A 200 -1.32 -16.20 23.67
C VAL A 200 -0.81 -16.26 22.25
N TYR A 201 -1.67 -16.02 21.26
CA TYR A 201 -1.23 -15.83 19.89
C TYR A 201 -1.17 -14.31 19.61
N PRO A 202 0.04 -13.72 19.62
CA PRO A 202 0.17 -12.28 19.45
C PRO A 202 -0.43 -11.80 18.13
N ALA A 203 -1.13 -10.65 18.16
CA ALA A 203 -1.73 -10.08 16.95
C ALA A 203 -0.69 -9.65 15.91
N THR A 204 0.56 -9.45 16.33
CA THR A 204 1.71 -9.08 15.50
C THR A 204 2.43 -10.27 14.87
N SER A 205 2.21 -11.49 15.39
CA SER A 205 2.91 -12.71 14.95
C SER A 205 2.25 -13.35 13.73
N ASP A 206 3.07 -14.00 12.89
CA ASP A 206 2.63 -14.76 11.72
C ASP A 206 2.46 -16.25 12.03
N GLU A 207 3.43 -16.85 12.71
CA GLU A 207 3.55 -18.31 12.84
C GLU A 207 3.82 -18.77 14.30
N GLU A 208 4.01 -17.85 15.23
CA GLU A 208 4.45 -18.18 16.59
C GLU A 208 3.43 -17.72 17.63
N ALA A 209 3.12 -18.61 18.57
CA ALA A 209 2.39 -18.30 19.79
C ALA A 209 3.33 -18.34 21.01
N ILE A 210 2.90 -17.70 22.08
CA ILE A 210 3.67 -17.57 23.33
C ILE A 210 2.93 -18.31 24.45
N ARG A 211 3.63 -19.22 25.11
CA ARG A 211 3.17 -19.90 26.32
C ARG A 211 3.84 -19.27 27.53
N VAL A 212 3.06 -18.84 28.50
CA VAL A 212 3.51 -18.32 29.79
C VAL A 212 3.02 -19.30 30.85
N GLU A 213 3.96 -19.90 31.56
CA GLU A 213 3.73 -20.86 32.62
C GLU A 213 3.90 -20.16 33.98
N PHE A 214 2.97 -20.38 34.90
CA PHE A 214 2.97 -19.75 36.21
C PHE A 214 3.23 -20.80 37.30
N PHE A 215 3.99 -20.40 38.31
CA PHE A 215 4.09 -21.14 39.55
C PHE A 215 3.64 -20.24 40.73
N GLY A 216 2.39 -20.46 41.14
CA GLY A 216 1.71 -19.53 42.06
C GLY A 216 1.54 -18.15 41.42
N ASP A 217 2.00 -17.11 42.06
CA ASP A 217 1.91 -15.72 41.58
C ASP A 217 3.22 -15.23 40.89
N GLU A 218 3.95 -16.14 40.26
CA GLU A 218 5.22 -15.84 39.57
C GLU A 218 5.27 -16.51 38.20
N VAL A 219 5.88 -15.84 37.21
CA VAL A 219 6.14 -16.41 35.90
C VAL A 219 7.34 -17.36 35.99
N ASP A 220 7.10 -18.67 35.81
CA ASP A 220 8.13 -19.70 35.83
C ASP A 220 8.88 -19.80 34.50
N GLN A 221 8.13 -19.88 33.39
CA GLN A 221 8.71 -20.04 32.07
C GLN A 221 7.93 -19.31 31.00
N ILE A 222 8.65 -18.85 29.95
CA ILE A 222 8.09 -18.28 28.74
C ILE A 222 8.62 -19.12 27.58
N THR A 223 7.73 -19.65 26.71
CA THR A 223 8.11 -20.48 25.56
C THR A 223 7.45 -19.95 24.31
N ARG A 224 8.23 -19.76 23.23
CA ARG A 224 7.68 -19.60 21.88
C ARG A 224 7.40 -20.96 21.30
N PHE A 225 6.25 -21.15 20.71
CA PHE A 225 5.85 -22.42 20.12
C PHE A 225 5.04 -22.22 18.83
N ASP A 226 5.05 -23.23 18.00
CA ASP A 226 4.21 -23.30 16.81
C ASP A 226 2.78 -23.69 17.24
N PRO A 227 1.77 -22.84 17.00
CA PRO A 227 0.39 -23.09 17.43
C PRO A 227 -0.26 -24.29 16.73
N LEU A 228 0.23 -24.73 15.56
CA LEU A 228 -0.31 -25.88 14.82
C LEU A 228 0.22 -27.22 15.38
N THR A 229 1.54 -27.28 15.61
CA THR A 229 2.20 -28.52 16.08
C THR A 229 2.32 -28.59 17.60
N GLY A 230 2.21 -27.46 18.30
CA GLY A 230 2.47 -27.33 19.72
C GLY A 230 3.96 -27.41 20.10
N SER A 231 4.85 -27.53 19.11
CA SER A 231 6.28 -27.70 19.32
C SER A 231 6.94 -26.41 19.80
N GLY A 232 7.72 -26.49 20.90
CA GLY A 232 8.52 -25.36 21.40
C GLY A 232 9.63 -24.98 20.41
N ILE A 233 9.76 -23.69 20.12
CA ILE A 233 10.79 -23.13 19.25
C ILE A 233 11.99 -22.67 20.06
N ASN A 234 11.75 -21.82 21.07
CA ASN A 234 12.75 -21.34 22.03
C ASN A 234 12.07 -20.83 23.30
N ALA A 235 12.86 -20.58 24.35
CA ALA A 235 12.41 -20.07 25.64
C ALA A 235 13.11 -18.76 25.96
N PRO A 236 12.54 -17.60 25.58
CA PRO A 236 13.12 -16.29 25.90
C PRO A 236 12.92 -15.94 27.36
N ASP A 237 13.88 -15.23 27.96
CA ASP A 237 13.76 -14.73 29.34
C ASP A 237 12.69 -13.66 29.52
N ARG A 238 12.31 -12.95 28.45
CA ARG A 238 11.30 -11.89 28.45
C ARG A 238 10.56 -11.82 27.12
N PHE A 239 9.30 -11.39 27.20
CA PHE A 239 8.47 -11.10 26.02
C PHE A 239 7.56 -9.89 26.31
N THR A 240 7.30 -9.07 25.29
CA THR A 240 6.37 -7.94 25.39
C THR A 240 5.16 -8.18 24.50
N PHE A 241 3.99 -8.24 25.10
CA PHE A 241 2.72 -8.28 24.40
C PHE A 241 2.26 -6.86 24.08
N PHE A 242 1.89 -6.63 22.85
CA PHE A 242 1.30 -5.37 22.38
C PHE A 242 -0.19 -5.54 22.13
N PRO A 243 -0.98 -4.45 22.14
CA PRO A 243 -2.42 -4.53 21.90
C PRO A 243 -2.80 -5.25 20.61
N ALA A 244 -3.91 -6.00 20.64
CA ALA A 244 -4.40 -6.76 19.50
C ALA A 244 -5.04 -5.90 18.40
N LYS A 245 -5.30 -4.63 18.67
CA LYS A 245 -5.87 -3.65 17.73
C LYS A 245 -5.04 -2.37 17.71
N GLN A 246 -5.06 -1.68 16.58
CA GLN A 246 -4.30 -0.44 16.39
C GLN A 246 -4.89 0.75 17.17
N PHE A 247 -6.22 0.79 17.32
CA PHE A 247 -6.94 1.76 18.13
C PHE A 247 -7.31 1.13 19.47
N VAL A 248 -6.60 1.51 20.50
CA VAL A 248 -6.90 1.15 21.88
C VAL A 248 -7.11 2.42 22.69
N THR A 249 -8.15 2.42 23.52
CA THR A 249 -8.47 3.56 24.37
C THR A 249 -8.72 3.07 25.77
N PRO A 250 -7.94 3.49 26.77
CA PRO A 250 -8.19 3.13 28.18
C PRO A 250 -9.61 3.49 28.62
N HIS A 251 -10.22 2.65 29.45
CA HIS A 251 -11.61 2.82 29.91
C HIS A 251 -11.92 4.21 30.48
N GLU A 252 -10.97 4.82 31.16
CA GLU A 252 -11.12 6.14 31.74
C GLU A 252 -11.18 7.23 30.66
N LYS A 253 -10.35 7.10 29.62
CA LYS A 253 -10.39 8.00 28.45
C LYS A 253 -11.68 7.83 27.67
N MET A 254 -12.19 6.59 27.51
CA MET A 254 -13.47 6.31 26.86
C MET A 254 -14.62 7.00 27.57
N ARG A 255 -14.70 6.93 28.91
CA ARG A 255 -15.74 7.64 29.67
C ARG A 255 -15.68 9.16 29.48
N ARG A 256 -14.50 9.75 29.50
CA ARG A 256 -14.31 11.19 29.21
C ARG A 256 -14.71 11.56 27.79
N ALA A 257 -14.37 10.72 26.82
CA ALA A 257 -14.72 10.92 25.42
C ALA A 257 -16.25 10.91 25.23
N VAL A 258 -16.96 9.94 25.81
CA VAL A 258 -18.43 9.85 25.78
C VAL A 258 -19.08 11.12 26.32
N GLN A 259 -18.58 11.66 27.44
CA GLN A 259 -19.09 12.92 28.01
C GLN A 259 -18.80 14.11 27.08
N ALA A 260 -17.61 14.19 26.51
CA ALA A 260 -17.23 15.29 25.61
C ALA A 260 -18.02 15.25 24.28
N ILE A 261 -18.29 14.06 23.74
CA ILE A 261 -19.13 13.87 22.55
C ILE A 261 -20.57 14.31 22.85
N ARG A 262 -21.11 13.99 24.03
CA ARG A 262 -22.45 14.41 24.44
C ARG A 262 -22.56 15.92 24.53
N ILE A 263 -21.57 16.58 25.11
CA ILE A 263 -21.53 18.06 25.18
C ILE A 263 -21.53 18.66 23.77
N GLU A 264 -20.70 18.15 22.86
CA GLU A 264 -20.65 18.63 21.46
C GLU A 264 -21.99 18.40 20.74
N LEU A 265 -22.68 17.29 21.00
CA LEU A 265 -24.00 17.01 20.46
C LEU A 265 -25.03 18.02 20.98
N ASP A 266 -25.05 18.27 22.30
CA ASP A 266 -25.97 19.19 22.96
C ASP A 266 -25.79 20.64 22.50
N GLU A 267 -24.58 21.02 22.07
CA GLU A 267 -24.29 22.31 21.43
C GLU A 267 -24.72 22.33 19.96
N ARG A 268 -24.58 21.20 19.25
CA ARG A 268 -24.82 21.13 17.81
C ARG A 268 -26.28 21.08 17.44
N ILE A 269 -27.15 20.44 18.24
CA ILE A 269 -28.60 20.37 17.99
C ILE A 269 -29.24 21.76 17.94
N PRO A 270 -29.11 22.64 18.97
CA PRO A 270 -29.67 23.98 18.92
C PRO A 270 -29.11 24.84 17.77
N TRP A 271 -27.84 24.61 17.39
CA TRP A 271 -27.26 25.26 16.24
C TRP A 271 -28.00 24.93 14.93
N PHE A 272 -28.33 23.66 14.68
CA PHE A 272 -29.14 23.27 13.53
C PHE A 272 -30.57 23.84 13.60
N GLU A 273 -31.21 23.79 14.76
CA GLU A 273 -32.55 24.31 14.98
C GLU A 273 -32.60 25.83 14.71
N SER A 274 -31.57 26.58 15.15
CA SER A 274 -31.46 28.03 14.88
C SER A 274 -31.34 28.38 13.38
N GLN A 275 -30.87 27.42 12.57
CA GLN A 275 -30.79 27.51 11.12
C GLN A 275 -32.01 26.96 10.40
N ASN A 276 -33.08 26.57 11.14
CA ASN A 276 -34.26 25.86 10.64
C ASN A 276 -33.95 24.50 9.96
N LYS A 277 -32.81 23.84 10.32
CA LYS A 277 -32.37 22.54 9.83
C LYS A 277 -32.80 21.42 10.79
N PHE A 278 -34.12 21.20 10.92
CA PHE A 278 -34.68 20.26 11.90
C PHE A 278 -34.41 18.81 11.53
N LEU A 279 -34.33 18.47 10.25
CA LEU A 279 -33.98 17.14 9.77
C LEU A 279 -32.53 16.77 10.13
N GLU A 280 -31.61 17.70 9.92
CA GLU A 280 -30.20 17.55 10.27
C GLU A 280 -30.00 17.43 11.78
N ALA A 281 -30.76 18.21 12.55
CA ALA A 281 -30.77 18.13 14.02
C ALA A 281 -31.21 16.74 14.52
N GLN A 282 -32.30 16.22 13.95
CA GLN A 282 -32.81 14.90 14.31
C GLN A 282 -31.82 13.80 13.87
N ARG A 283 -31.27 13.90 12.67
CA ARG A 283 -30.32 12.92 12.12
C ARG A 283 -29.05 12.81 12.97
N ILE A 284 -28.43 13.93 13.31
CA ILE A 284 -27.21 13.93 14.13
C ILE A 284 -27.48 13.42 15.54
N LYS A 285 -28.64 13.77 16.11
CA LYS A 285 -29.07 13.29 17.43
C LYS A 285 -29.17 11.76 17.45
N MET A 286 -30.00 11.20 16.58
CA MET A 286 -30.22 9.75 16.54
C MET A 286 -28.93 8.96 16.31
N ARG A 287 -28.11 9.42 15.38
CA ARG A 287 -26.84 8.74 15.06
C ARG A 287 -25.87 8.80 16.23
N THR A 288 -25.68 9.98 16.81
CA THR A 288 -24.69 10.14 17.88
C THR A 288 -25.12 9.44 19.16
N GLU A 289 -26.41 9.49 19.52
CA GLU A 289 -26.95 8.77 20.68
C GLU A 289 -26.73 7.25 20.54
N PHE A 290 -27.00 6.69 19.36
CA PHE A 290 -26.74 5.28 19.06
C PHE A 290 -25.23 4.94 19.15
N ASP A 291 -24.38 5.78 18.57
CA ASP A 291 -22.93 5.57 18.63
C ASP A 291 -22.41 5.64 20.07
N LEU A 292 -22.96 6.54 20.92
CA LEU A 292 -22.62 6.65 22.34
C LEU A 292 -23.04 5.42 23.15
N GLU A 293 -24.24 4.89 22.90
CA GLU A 293 -24.71 3.66 23.53
C GLU A 293 -23.80 2.48 23.20
N MET A 294 -23.46 2.31 21.91
CA MET A 294 -22.53 1.27 21.47
C MET A 294 -21.14 1.41 22.11
N MET A 295 -20.62 2.64 22.24
CA MET A 295 -19.34 2.87 22.91
C MET A 295 -19.37 2.53 24.41
N GLN A 296 -20.49 2.76 25.09
CA GLN A 296 -20.66 2.46 26.52
C GLN A 296 -20.78 0.96 26.77
N GLU A 297 -21.57 0.25 25.96
CA GLU A 297 -21.86 -1.18 26.14
C GLU A 297 -20.76 -2.09 25.57
N MET A 298 -20.26 -1.75 24.37
CA MET A 298 -19.34 -2.60 23.61
C MET A 298 -17.90 -2.07 23.57
N GLY A 299 -17.66 -0.83 24.04
CA GLY A 299 -16.36 -0.15 23.88
C GLY A 299 -16.04 0.27 22.45
N PHE A 300 -16.96 0.12 21.51
CA PHE A 300 -16.74 0.37 20.09
C PHE A 300 -18.05 0.78 19.39
N CYS A 301 -17.97 1.57 18.31
CA CYS A 301 -19.07 1.81 17.38
C CYS A 301 -18.59 1.86 15.94
N SER A 302 -19.50 1.67 14.98
CA SER A 302 -19.17 1.80 13.54
C SER A 302 -18.82 3.24 13.22
N GLY A 303 -17.59 3.47 12.68
CA GLY A 303 -17.08 4.81 12.41
C GLY A 303 -16.53 5.53 13.63
N ILE A 304 -16.08 4.80 14.65
CA ILE A 304 -15.48 5.33 15.89
C ILE A 304 -14.34 6.32 15.62
N GLU A 305 -13.65 6.19 14.49
CA GLU A 305 -12.60 7.11 14.05
C GLU A 305 -13.08 8.56 13.91
N ASN A 306 -14.37 8.80 13.65
CA ASN A 306 -14.94 10.14 13.58
C ASN A 306 -14.94 10.86 14.93
N TYR A 307 -14.79 10.12 16.02
CA TYR A 307 -14.68 10.63 17.39
C TYR A 307 -13.23 10.63 17.90
N SER A 308 -12.24 10.38 17.03
CA SER A 308 -10.83 10.24 17.39
C SER A 308 -10.25 11.43 18.17
N ARG A 309 -10.74 12.64 17.94
CA ARG A 309 -10.38 13.83 18.72
C ARG A 309 -10.72 13.67 20.21
N HIS A 310 -11.93 13.25 20.50
CA HIS A 310 -12.42 13.04 21.88
C HIS A 310 -11.74 11.85 22.54
N LEU A 311 -11.58 10.73 21.81
CA LEU A 311 -10.92 9.53 22.29
C LEU A 311 -9.46 9.78 22.67
N SER A 312 -8.75 10.62 21.92
CA SER A 312 -7.37 10.99 22.22
C SER A 312 -7.22 12.21 23.12
N GLY A 313 -8.33 12.87 23.49
CA GLY A 313 -8.31 14.07 24.34
C GLY A 313 -7.64 15.29 23.69
N ARG A 314 -7.57 15.35 22.36
CA ARG A 314 -6.93 16.42 21.61
C ARG A 314 -7.79 17.68 21.54
N SER A 315 -7.13 18.85 21.44
CA SER A 315 -7.82 20.12 21.22
C SER A 315 -8.44 20.19 19.80
N PRO A 316 -9.55 20.92 19.59
CA PRO A 316 -10.10 21.15 18.28
C PRO A 316 -9.08 21.71 17.29
N GLY A 317 -9.06 21.17 16.06
CA GLY A 317 -8.13 21.57 15.00
C GLY A 317 -6.71 21.02 15.11
N SER A 318 -6.35 20.36 16.21
CA SER A 318 -5.02 19.75 16.36
C SER A 318 -4.82 18.58 15.39
N ARG A 319 -3.56 18.35 15.00
CA ARG A 319 -3.22 17.23 14.12
C ARG A 319 -3.49 15.88 14.80
N PRO A 320 -3.86 14.83 14.03
CA PRO A 320 -3.95 13.47 14.57
C PRO A 320 -2.56 12.88 14.87
N TYR A 321 -2.52 11.85 15.70
CA TYR A 321 -1.36 10.96 15.77
C TYR A 321 -1.32 10.09 14.52
N THR A 322 -0.15 9.90 13.95
CA THR A 322 0.08 9.15 12.71
C THR A 322 1.24 8.16 12.89
N LEU A 323 1.59 7.40 11.87
CA LEU A 323 2.76 6.52 11.93
C LEU A 323 4.05 7.28 12.27
N LEU A 324 4.17 8.54 11.84
CA LEU A 324 5.35 9.36 12.10
C LEU A 324 5.55 9.63 13.59
N ASP A 325 4.49 9.60 14.40
CA ASP A 325 4.57 9.78 15.86
C ASP A 325 5.17 8.57 16.60
N PHE A 326 5.19 7.39 15.96
CA PHE A 326 5.83 6.18 16.48
C PHE A 326 7.33 6.14 16.23
N PHE A 327 7.84 6.98 15.30
CA PHE A 327 9.27 7.09 15.05
C PHE A 327 9.97 7.95 16.11
N PRO A 328 11.24 7.65 16.42
CA PRO A 328 12.06 8.59 17.18
C PRO A 328 12.24 9.89 16.37
N ARG A 329 12.53 11.00 17.04
CA ARG A 329 12.67 12.30 16.36
C ARG A 329 13.77 12.33 15.29
N ASP A 330 14.82 11.54 15.47
CA ASP A 330 15.96 11.43 14.55
C ASP A 330 15.85 10.18 13.68
N PHE A 331 14.87 10.18 12.77
CA PHE A 331 14.72 9.14 11.76
C PHE A 331 15.02 9.69 10.35
N LEU A 332 15.36 8.81 9.44
CA LEU A 332 15.52 9.14 8.02
C LEU A 332 14.19 8.93 7.28
N LEU A 333 13.71 9.95 6.58
CA LEU A 333 12.61 9.81 5.63
C LEU A 333 13.15 9.61 4.22
N VAL A 334 12.77 8.53 3.56
CA VAL A 334 13.04 8.25 2.16
C VAL A 334 11.72 8.35 1.39
N VAL A 335 11.63 9.23 0.41
CA VAL A 335 10.44 9.40 -0.43
C VAL A 335 10.76 8.86 -1.81
N ASP A 336 10.23 7.66 -2.10
CA ASP A 336 10.41 7.03 -3.41
C ASP A 336 9.43 7.57 -4.43
N GLU A 337 9.87 7.65 -5.70
CA GLU A 337 9.18 8.34 -6.80
C GLU A 337 8.57 9.67 -6.32
N SER A 338 9.42 10.49 -5.70
CA SER A 338 9.05 11.71 -4.96
C SER A 338 8.23 12.69 -5.77
N HIS A 339 8.47 12.79 -7.08
CA HIS A 339 7.72 13.62 -8.02
C HIS A 339 6.21 13.28 -8.08
N ALA A 340 5.82 12.05 -7.68
CA ALA A 340 4.43 11.62 -7.56
C ALA A 340 3.98 11.58 -6.09
N THR A 341 4.84 11.12 -5.20
CA THR A 341 4.53 10.92 -3.77
C THR A 341 4.30 12.25 -3.04
N ILE A 342 5.12 13.26 -3.27
CA ILE A 342 5.00 14.56 -2.60
C ILE A 342 3.70 15.29 -2.97
N PRO A 343 3.32 15.43 -4.26
CA PRO A 343 2.02 16.01 -4.62
C PRO A 343 0.83 15.24 -4.04
N GLN A 344 0.91 13.91 -3.95
CA GLN A 344 -0.13 13.09 -3.35
C GLN A 344 -0.30 13.38 -1.86
N ILE A 345 0.79 13.48 -1.09
CA ILE A 345 0.77 13.88 0.32
C ILE A 345 0.11 15.25 0.45
N GLY A 346 0.46 16.20 -0.43
CA GLY A 346 -0.10 17.56 -0.42
C GLY A 346 -1.60 17.62 -0.71
N GLY A 347 -2.10 16.75 -1.59
CA GLY A 347 -3.52 16.76 -2.03
C GLY A 347 -4.50 16.03 -1.12
N MET A 348 -4.03 15.12 -0.26
CA MET A 348 -4.92 14.26 0.53
C MET A 348 -5.78 15.00 1.55
N TYR A 349 -5.24 16.02 2.21
CA TYR A 349 -5.94 16.78 3.23
C TYR A 349 -7.19 17.47 2.70
N GLU A 350 -7.07 18.21 1.59
CA GLU A 350 -8.18 19.00 1.05
C GLU A 350 -9.31 18.11 0.52
N GLY A 351 -8.98 16.98 -0.08
CA GLY A 351 -9.97 15.99 -0.53
C GLY A 351 -10.80 15.42 0.62
N ASP A 352 -10.14 15.00 1.70
CA ASP A 352 -10.82 14.46 2.89
C ASP A 352 -11.67 15.53 3.59
N ARG A 353 -11.12 16.74 3.76
CA ARG A 353 -11.81 17.87 4.39
C ARG A 353 -13.08 18.27 3.65
N SER A 354 -13.03 18.40 2.34
CA SER A 354 -14.19 18.77 1.51
C SER A 354 -15.35 17.80 1.68
N ARG A 355 -15.05 16.49 1.63
CA ARG A 355 -16.03 15.41 1.83
C ARG A 355 -16.68 15.48 3.21
N LYS A 356 -15.86 15.61 4.26
CA LYS A 356 -16.34 15.65 5.66
C LYS A 356 -17.10 16.91 6.02
N LEU A 357 -16.74 18.06 5.45
CA LEU A 357 -17.51 19.29 5.63
C LEU A 357 -18.97 19.09 5.20
N THR A 358 -19.20 18.46 4.07
CA THR A 358 -20.56 18.15 3.60
C THR A 358 -21.31 17.23 4.60
N LEU A 359 -20.66 16.20 5.14
CA LEU A 359 -21.27 15.32 6.15
C LEU A 359 -21.64 16.09 7.44
N VAL A 360 -20.78 17.00 7.90
CA VAL A 360 -21.01 17.82 9.08
C VAL A 360 -22.12 18.86 8.84
N GLU A 361 -22.15 19.48 7.67
CA GLU A 361 -23.13 20.52 7.31
C GLU A 361 -24.56 19.96 7.18
N TYR A 362 -24.70 18.70 6.77
CA TYR A 362 -25.99 18.02 6.60
C TYR A 362 -26.33 17.04 7.75
N GLY A 363 -25.67 17.18 8.89
CA GLY A 363 -26.03 16.47 10.13
C GLY A 363 -25.74 14.95 10.13
N PHE A 364 -24.83 14.47 9.29
CA PHE A 364 -24.39 13.06 9.32
C PHE A 364 -23.28 12.82 10.35
N ARG A 365 -22.45 13.85 10.60
CA ARG A 365 -21.33 13.78 11.55
C ARG A 365 -21.21 15.06 12.38
N LEU A 366 -20.66 14.92 13.59
CA LEU A 366 -20.32 16.05 14.45
C LEU A 366 -19.13 16.85 13.88
N PRO A 367 -18.94 18.13 14.22
CA PRO A 367 -17.77 18.91 13.81
C PRO A 367 -16.43 18.26 14.13
N SER A 368 -16.33 17.50 15.23
CA SER A 368 -15.11 16.76 15.61
C SER A 368 -14.65 15.75 14.58
N ALA A 369 -15.54 15.27 13.71
CA ALA A 369 -15.17 14.38 12.61
C ALA A 369 -14.16 15.00 11.62
N LEU A 370 -14.10 16.34 11.55
CA LEU A 370 -13.12 17.08 10.74
C LEU A 370 -11.68 16.90 11.26
N ASP A 371 -11.52 16.56 12.54
CA ASP A 371 -10.21 16.37 13.18
C ASP A 371 -9.68 14.91 13.02
N ASN A 372 -10.52 14.00 12.48
CA ASN A 372 -10.08 12.71 11.94
C ASN A 372 -9.66 12.90 10.49
N ARG A 373 -8.44 13.31 10.25
CA ARG A 373 -7.93 13.75 8.95
C ARG A 373 -6.50 13.28 8.71
N PRO A 374 -6.02 13.24 7.48
CA PRO A 374 -4.58 13.11 7.25
C PRO A 374 -3.85 14.39 7.71
N LEU A 375 -2.54 14.28 7.88
CA LEU A 375 -1.68 15.46 8.05
C LEU A 375 -1.85 16.39 6.83
N ASN A 376 -1.86 17.69 7.07
CA ASN A 376 -1.64 18.64 6.00
C ASN A 376 -0.13 18.70 5.65
N PHE A 377 0.21 19.25 4.50
CA PHE A 377 1.60 19.24 4.03
C PHE A 377 2.58 19.99 4.96
N PRO A 378 2.25 21.17 5.53
CA PRO A 378 3.09 21.81 6.54
C PRO A 378 3.33 20.96 7.78
N GLU A 379 2.29 20.33 8.34
CA GLU A 379 2.41 19.42 9.49
C GLU A 379 3.31 18.22 9.18
N PHE A 380 3.15 17.61 7.98
CA PHE A 380 4.01 16.53 7.51
C PHE A 380 5.48 16.98 7.47
N MET A 381 5.74 18.15 6.88
CA MET A 381 7.10 18.67 6.80
C MET A 381 7.68 19.02 8.18
N GLU A 382 6.88 19.51 9.12
CA GLU A 382 7.33 19.82 10.48
C GLU A 382 7.76 18.57 11.25
N MET A 383 7.05 17.44 11.04
CA MET A 383 7.35 16.17 11.70
C MET A 383 8.57 15.45 11.12
N THR A 384 9.03 15.84 9.93
CA THR A 384 10.14 15.18 9.25
C THR A 384 11.44 15.93 9.48
N GLY A 385 12.50 15.20 9.83
CA GLY A 385 13.85 15.74 9.96
C GLY A 385 14.60 15.71 8.62
N GLN A 386 15.47 14.72 8.46
CA GLN A 386 16.26 14.51 7.24
C GLN A 386 15.49 13.71 6.20
N ILE A 387 15.48 14.20 4.96
CA ILE A 387 14.67 13.64 3.86
C ILE A 387 15.55 13.34 2.67
N LEU A 388 15.44 12.13 2.14
CA LEU A 388 16.00 11.72 0.85
C LEU A 388 14.86 11.55 -0.16
N TYR A 389 14.84 12.39 -1.18
CA TYR A 389 13.95 12.25 -2.33
C TYR A 389 14.60 11.37 -3.38
N ILE A 390 13.92 10.35 -3.84
CA ILE A 390 14.41 9.44 -4.88
C ILE A 390 13.49 9.55 -6.10
N SER A 391 14.04 9.89 -7.26
CA SER A 391 13.29 9.95 -8.50
C SER A 391 14.19 9.87 -9.73
N ALA A 392 13.66 9.35 -10.83
CA ALA A 392 14.28 9.46 -12.15
C ALA A 392 13.99 10.82 -12.83
N THR A 393 12.96 11.51 -12.33
CA THR A 393 12.44 12.78 -12.83
C THR A 393 12.00 13.65 -11.66
N PRO A 394 12.92 14.09 -10.77
CA PRO A 394 12.55 14.93 -9.64
C PRO A 394 11.85 16.19 -10.10
N ALA A 395 10.85 16.64 -9.35
CA ALA A 395 10.06 17.83 -9.63
C ALA A 395 10.75 19.09 -9.06
N GLU A 396 10.13 20.24 -9.32
CA GLU A 396 10.67 21.53 -8.88
C GLU A 396 10.79 21.64 -7.36
N PHE A 397 9.88 21.02 -6.62
CA PHE A 397 9.90 21.03 -5.16
C PHE A 397 11.17 20.39 -4.60
N GLU A 398 11.50 19.19 -5.02
CA GLU A 398 12.68 18.44 -4.55
C GLU A 398 13.95 19.17 -4.91
N ILE A 399 14.03 19.67 -6.15
CA ILE A 399 15.20 20.36 -6.67
C ILE A 399 15.44 21.66 -5.91
N ARG A 400 14.43 22.50 -5.73
CA ARG A 400 14.55 23.76 -4.98
C ARG A 400 15.04 23.56 -3.55
N ASN A 401 14.53 22.54 -2.87
CA ASN A 401 14.92 22.24 -1.49
C ASN A 401 16.31 21.60 -1.40
N SER A 402 16.82 21.01 -2.49
CA SER A 402 18.13 20.33 -2.52
C SER A 402 19.23 21.16 -3.19
N VAL A 403 19.00 22.44 -3.50
CA VAL A 403 19.99 23.34 -4.11
C VAL A 403 20.77 24.08 -3.05
N VAL A 404 22.08 24.17 -3.27
CA VAL A 404 23.01 24.90 -2.39
C VAL A 404 23.10 26.39 -2.78
N GLY A 405 22.87 27.28 -1.82
CA GLY A 405 23.12 28.73 -1.95
C GLY A 405 22.12 29.47 -2.86
N ASN A 406 22.47 30.73 -3.22
CA ASN A 406 21.65 31.65 -4.04
C ASN A 406 21.61 31.29 -5.54
N ARG A 407 21.81 30.04 -5.92
CA ARG A 407 21.72 29.63 -7.31
C ARG A 407 20.27 29.57 -7.73
N THR A 408 19.88 30.43 -8.67
CA THR A 408 18.56 30.40 -9.28
C THR A 408 18.44 29.11 -10.10
N TYR A 409 17.52 28.23 -9.72
CA TYR A 409 17.12 27.11 -10.55
C TYR A 409 16.42 27.66 -11.80
N VAL A 410 17.01 27.43 -12.96
CA VAL A 410 16.36 27.69 -14.25
C VAL A 410 15.78 26.36 -14.73
N PRO A 411 14.45 26.15 -14.64
CA PRO A 411 13.82 24.88 -14.92
C PRO A 411 14.09 24.33 -16.32
N HIS A 412 14.45 25.19 -17.27
CA HIS A 412 14.51 24.82 -18.67
C HIS A 412 15.49 25.71 -19.44
N ALA A 413 16.68 25.23 -19.70
CA ALA A 413 17.41 25.67 -20.89
C ALA A 413 16.59 25.18 -22.10
N ARG A 414 16.21 26.07 -22.99
CA ARG A 414 15.53 25.69 -24.24
C ARG A 414 16.53 24.89 -25.08
N ALA A 415 16.26 23.61 -25.30
CA ALA A 415 16.98 22.85 -26.32
C ALA A 415 16.67 23.50 -27.67
N ARG A 416 17.65 24.18 -28.23
CA ARG A 416 17.56 24.62 -29.62
C ARG A 416 17.91 23.43 -30.50
N ILE A 417 16.93 22.88 -31.15
CA ILE A 417 17.11 21.86 -32.18
C ILE A 417 17.64 22.56 -33.43
N GLY A 418 18.81 22.15 -33.86
CA GLY A 418 19.46 22.59 -35.08
C GLY A 418 20.40 23.75 -34.91
N ARG A 419 21.64 23.44 -34.83
CA ARG A 419 22.94 24.08 -34.95
C ARG A 419 23.76 24.18 -33.67
N GLU A 420 24.86 23.47 -33.73
CA GLU A 420 26.15 23.62 -33.03
C GLU A 420 26.07 24.16 -31.59
N GLU A 421 26.53 23.32 -30.64
CA GLU A 421 26.61 23.56 -29.20
C GLU A 421 25.29 23.36 -28.45
N THR A 422 24.74 22.17 -28.53
CA THR A 422 23.72 21.71 -27.58
C THR A 422 24.39 21.14 -26.34
N GLU A 423 24.65 21.98 -25.35
CA GLU A 423 24.75 21.44 -24.00
C GLU A 423 23.44 20.69 -23.70
N PRO A 424 23.51 19.44 -23.32
CA PRO A 424 22.30 18.64 -23.03
C PRO A 424 21.52 19.32 -21.93
N VAL A 425 20.19 19.41 -22.12
CA VAL A 425 19.26 19.95 -21.15
C VAL A 425 19.10 18.96 -20.02
N LEU A 426 20.16 18.72 -19.31
CA LEU A 426 20.11 18.26 -17.95
C LEU A 426 19.89 19.46 -17.10
N LEU A 427 19.07 19.31 -16.09
CA LEU A 427 18.88 20.30 -15.06
C LEU A 427 20.09 21.25 -15.03
N PRO A 428 19.94 22.53 -15.35
CA PRO A 428 21.09 23.43 -15.59
C PRO A 428 22.10 23.48 -14.44
N MET A 429 21.62 23.14 -13.23
CA MET A 429 22.46 23.06 -12.04
C MET A 429 23.33 21.79 -11.99
N LEU A 430 23.09 20.82 -12.86
CA LEU A 430 23.83 19.55 -12.92
C LEU A 430 24.82 19.53 -14.09
N THR A 431 24.77 20.55 -14.94
CA THR A 431 25.75 20.74 -16.00
C THR A 431 27.01 21.40 -15.44
N GLY A 432 28.03 20.62 -15.31
CA GLY A 432 29.38 21.05 -15.06
C GLY A 432 29.72 21.63 -13.68
N ARG A 433 30.73 21.12 -13.07
CA ARG A 433 31.46 21.55 -11.86
C ARG A 433 30.70 21.49 -10.51
N ALA A 434 29.36 21.44 -10.49
CA ALA A 434 28.61 21.61 -9.23
C ALA A 434 28.58 20.36 -8.34
N SER A 435 28.54 19.16 -8.90
CA SER A 435 28.35 17.94 -8.07
C SER A 435 29.60 17.53 -7.27
N SER A 436 30.80 17.83 -7.78
CA SER A 436 32.06 17.52 -7.10
C SER A 436 32.56 18.63 -6.17
N GLN A 437 32.01 19.84 -6.29
CA GLN A 437 32.42 21.01 -5.52
C GLN A 437 31.34 21.58 -4.61
N LEU A 438 30.27 20.82 -4.37
CA LEU A 438 29.27 21.17 -3.36
C LEU A 438 29.97 21.18 -2.00
N GLU A 439 29.89 22.33 -1.31
CA GLU A 439 30.34 22.47 0.09
C GLU A 439 29.41 21.66 1.01
N VAL A 440 29.48 20.33 0.87
CA VAL A 440 28.62 19.38 1.57
C VAL A 440 28.84 19.43 3.08
N HIS A 441 29.91 20.08 3.50
CA HIS A 441 30.28 20.21 4.92
C HIS A 441 29.73 21.47 5.59
N THR A 442 29.10 22.37 4.83
CA THR A 442 28.55 23.59 5.39
C THR A 442 27.15 23.31 5.95
N PRO A 443 26.89 23.56 7.24
CA PRO A 443 25.53 23.43 7.79
C PRO A 443 24.52 24.23 6.97
N GLY A 444 23.40 23.60 6.62
CA GLY A 444 22.35 24.20 5.79
C GLY A 444 22.58 24.08 4.28
N SER A 445 23.69 23.53 3.79
CA SER A 445 23.84 23.18 2.37
C SER A 445 23.10 21.88 2.04
N ASN A 446 22.49 21.81 0.87
CA ASN A 446 21.70 20.68 0.40
C ASN A 446 22.32 20.08 -0.87
N LEU A 447 21.88 18.87 -1.26
CA LEU A 447 22.56 18.10 -2.31
C LEU A 447 21.61 17.42 -3.27
N ILE A 448 21.99 17.41 -4.55
CA ILE A 448 21.45 16.51 -5.58
C ILE A 448 22.56 15.55 -6.01
N ALA A 449 22.42 14.27 -5.65
CA ALA A 449 23.30 13.19 -6.10
C ALA A 449 22.77 12.58 -7.41
N GLN A 450 23.64 12.35 -8.38
CA GLN A 450 23.27 11.76 -9.67
C GLN A 450 23.67 10.30 -9.71
N GLN A 451 22.79 9.47 -10.28
CA GLN A 451 23.02 8.06 -10.52
C GLN A 451 22.49 7.69 -11.92
N ILE A 452 23.29 8.00 -12.93
CA ILE A 452 22.93 7.84 -14.35
C ILE A 452 23.38 6.48 -14.87
N ILE A 453 24.51 5.99 -14.40
CA ILE A 453 25.12 4.75 -14.89
C ILE A 453 24.35 3.53 -14.37
N ARG A 454 23.97 2.64 -15.31
CA ARG A 454 23.44 1.32 -15.00
C ARG A 454 24.56 0.32 -14.89
N PRO A 455 24.69 -0.42 -13.77
CA PRO A 455 25.72 -1.44 -13.61
C PRO A 455 25.70 -2.55 -14.68
N THR A 456 24.53 -2.78 -15.30
CA THR A 456 24.32 -3.76 -16.38
C THR A 456 24.85 -3.31 -17.74
N GLY A 457 25.31 -2.07 -17.86
CA GLY A 457 25.75 -1.48 -19.12
C GLY A 457 24.62 -1.08 -20.09
N LEU A 458 23.35 -1.31 -19.72
CA LEU A 458 22.19 -1.03 -20.59
C LEU A 458 22.08 0.46 -20.89
N LEU A 459 21.91 0.77 -22.17
CA LEU A 459 21.66 2.12 -22.66
C LEU A 459 20.19 2.53 -22.47
N ASP A 460 19.93 3.83 -22.42
CA ASP A 460 18.56 4.32 -22.59
C ASP A 460 18.04 3.92 -23.99
N PRO A 461 16.72 3.70 -24.18
CA PRO A 461 16.18 3.21 -25.44
C PRO A 461 16.39 4.20 -26.58
N TRP A 462 16.42 3.72 -27.81
CA TRP A 462 16.37 4.57 -28.99
C TRP A 462 15.00 5.25 -29.07
N ILE A 463 14.99 6.55 -29.39
CA ILE A 463 13.77 7.31 -29.62
C ILE A 463 13.59 7.52 -31.13
N THR A 464 12.49 7.00 -31.67
CA THR A 464 12.10 7.17 -33.07
C THR A 464 10.82 7.98 -33.13
N VAL A 465 10.78 9.04 -33.96
CA VAL A 465 9.57 9.85 -34.16
C VAL A 465 8.97 9.51 -35.53
N ARG A 466 7.66 9.21 -35.55
CA ARG A 466 6.88 8.86 -36.75
C ARG A 466 5.65 9.77 -36.88
N SER A 467 5.15 9.90 -38.12
CA SER A 467 3.94 10.68 -38.38
C SER A 467 2.68 10.02 -37.79
N LEU A 468 1.71 10.83 -37.39
CA LEU A 468 0.38 10.37 -36.94
C LEU A 468 -0.41 9.65 -38.03
N LYS A 469 -0.19 9.96 -39.29
CA LYS A 469 -1.02 9.51 -40.42
C LYS A 469 -1.17 7.99 -40.51
N HIS A 470 -0.18 7.21 -40.16
CA HIS A 470 -0.16 5.75 -40.20
C HIS A 470 0.17 5.11 -38.86
N GLN A 471 -0.11 5.81 -37.76
CA GLN A 471 0.32 5.38 -36.42
C GLN A 471 -0.17 3.97 -36.05
N ILE A 472 -1.36 3.56 -36.47
CA ILE A 472 -1.91 2.24 -36.12
C ILE A 472 -1.24 1.15 -36.97
N ASP A 473 -1.15 1.35 -38.29
CA ASP A 473 -0.54 0.37 -39.20
C ASP A 473 0.95 0.15 -38.84
N GLU A 474 1.70 1.23 -38.63
CA GLU A 474 3.08 1.13 -38.20
C GLU A 474 3.22 0.47 -36.82
N THR A 475 2.32 0.77 -35.88
CA THR A 475 2.31 0.10 -34.56
C THR A 475 2.13 -1.40 -34.70
N ILE A 476 1.22 -1.86 -35.56
CA ILE A 476 1.00 -3.30 -35.83
C ILE A 476 2.28 -3.94 -36.38
N GLU A 477 2.95 -3.28 -37.32
CA GLU A 477 4.19 -3.79 -37.93
C GLU A 477 5.31 -3.88 -36.89
N TYR A 478 5.50 -2.85 -36.07
CA TYR A 478 6.45 -2.87 -34.97
C TYR A 478 6.11 -3.99 -33.95
N CYS A 479 4.84 -4.19 -33.62
CA CYS A 479 4.42 -5.27 -32.74
C CYS A 479 4.76 -6.65 -33.31
N ARG A 480 4.48 -6.90 -34.58
CA ARG A 480 4.80 -8.19 -35.25
C ARG A 480 6.28 -8.49 -35.19
N GLN A 481 7.12 -7.51 -35.54
CA GLN A 481 8.58 -7.66 -35.52
C GLN A 481 9.13 -8.02 -34.13
N ARG A 482 8.50 -7.54 -33.06
CA ARG A 482 8.91 -7.84 -31.67
C ARG A 482 8.35 -9.18 -31.20
N VAL A 483 7.12 -9.50 -31.55
CA VAL A 483 6.49 -10.79 -31.23
C VAL A 483 7.26 -11.96 -31.86
N GLU A 484 7.71 -11.83 -33.10
CA GLU A 484 8.57 -12.83 -33.77
C GLU A 484 9.88 -13.11 -32.99
N LYS A 485 10.38 -12.12 -32.25
CA LYS A 485 11.57 -12.25 -31.38
C LYS A 485 11.24 -12.67 -29.97
N ALA A 486 9.98 -13.01 -29.67
CA ALA A 486 9.46 -13.31 -28.34
C ALA A 486 9.66 -12.17 -27.32
N GLU A 487 9.73 -10.93 -27.78
CA GLU A 487 9.84 -9.71 -26.98
C GLU A 487 8.44 -9.15 -26.69
N ARG A 488 8.30 -8.28 -25.66
CA ARG A 488 7.03 -7.68 -25.22
C ARG A 488 6.94 -6.22 -25.63
N VAL A 489 5.70 -5.78 -25.88
CA VAL A 489 5.39 -4.43 -26.36
C VAL A 489 4.42 -3.74 -25.41
N LEU A 490 4.68 -2.46 -25.12
CA LEU A 490 3.74 -1.57 -24.42
C LEU A 490 3.23 -0.52 -25.40
N ILE A 491 1.92 -0.25 -25.42
CA ILE A 491 1.30 0.81 -26.22
C ILE A 491 0.57 1.76 -25.26
N THR A 492 0.82 3.06 -25.38
CA THR A 492 0.12 4.07 -24.58
C THR A 492 -0.80 4.93 -25.41
N THR A 493 -2.05 5.06 -24.96
CA THR A 493 -3.10 5.88 -25.57
C THR A 493 -3.48 7.05 -24.63
N LEU A 494 -4.35 7.95 -25.10
CA LEU A 494 -4.82 9.09 -24.31
C LEU A 494 -6.12 8.83 -23.58
N THR A 495 -6.99 7.96 -24.10
CA THR A 495 -8.32 7.70 -23.54
C THR A 495 -8.58 6.21 -23.35
N LYS A 496 -9.50 5.89 -22.43
CA LYS A 496 -9.97 4.52 -22.16
C LYS A 496 -10.56 3.90 -23.44
N ARG A 497 -11.45 4.64 -24.10
CA ARG A 497 -12.11 4.18 -25.32
C ARG A 497 -11.10 3.85 -26.42
N THR A 498 -10.12 4.73 -26.64
CA THR A 498 -9.06 4.45 -27.64
C THR A 498 -8.25 3.21 -27.29
N ALA A 499 -8.00 2.96 -25.99
CA ALA A 499 -7.29 1.77 -25.55
C ALA A 499 -8.10 0.48 -25.80
N GLU A 500 -9.40 0.52 -25.52
CA GLU A 500 -10.33 -0.59 -25.77
C GLU A 500 -10.47 -0.88 -27.26
N ASP A 501 -10.82 0.14 -28.06
CA ASP A 501 -10.98 0.03 -29.53
C ASP A 501 -9.69 -0.50 -30.20
N LEU A 502 -8.53 0.00 -29.76
CA LEU A 502 -7.23 -0.47 -30.26
C LEU A 502 -6.94 -1.92 -29.86
N THR A 503 -7.27 -2.31 -28.63
CA THR A 503 -7.06 -3.68 -28.16
C THR A 503 -7.88 -4.66 -28.98
N ASP A 504 -9.15 -4.35 -29.25
CA ASP A 504 -10.02 -5.19 -30.06
C ASP A 504 -9.50 -5.29 -31.50
N TYR A 505 -9.10 -4.18 -32.08
CA TYR A 505 -8.53 -4.17 -33.44
C TYR A 505 -7.21 -4.98 -33.52
N LEU A 506 -6.30 -4.84 -32.55
CA LEU A 506 -5.05 -5.62 -32.52
C LEU A 506 -5.32 -7.12 -32.35
N ARG A 507 -6.37 -7.49 -31.63
CA ARG A 507 -6.82 -8.89 -31.49
C ARG A 507 -7.35 -9.44 -32.81
N ASP A 508 -8.14 -8.64 -33.53
CA ASP A 508 -8.72 -9.02 -34.84
C ASP A 508 -7.65 -9.25 -35.92
N VAL A 509 -6.52 -8.52 -35.83
CA VAL A 509 -5.35 -8.74 -36.71
C VAL A 509 -4.42 -9.85 -36.25
N GLY A 510 -4.81 -10.62 -35.22
CA GLY A 510 -4.14 -11.84 -34.77
C GLY A 510 -3.02 -11.64 -33.71
N LEU A 511 -2.92 -10.48 -33.07
CA LEU A 511 -1.97 -10.25 -31.97
C LEU A 511 -2.58 -10.70 -30.63
N ARG A 512 -1.77 -11.31 -29.76
CA ARG A 512 -2.16 -11.62 -28.37
C ARG A 512 -2.00 -10.36 -27.54
N VAL A 513 -3.13 -9.69 -27.23
CA VAL A 513 -3.16 -8.37 -26.60
C VAL A 513 -4.12 -8.34 -25.41
N ARG A 514 -3.73 -7.60 -24.37
CA ARG A 514 -4.59 -7.17 -23.26
C ARG A 514 -4.51 -5.66 -23.08
N TYR A 515 -5.52 -5.08 -22.43
CA TYR A 515 -5.50 -3.67 -22.04
C TYR A 515 -5.51 -3.51 -20.52
N LEU A 516 -5.02 -2.35 -20.05
CA LEU A 516 -4.93 -2.00 -18.65
C LEU A 516 -5.48 -0.59 -18.42
N HIS A 517 -6.49 -0.44 -17.54
CA HIS A 517 -7.10 0.85 -17.20
C HIS A 517 -7.27 1.04 -15.69
N SER A 518 -7.74 2.22 -15.27
CA SER A 518 -7.82 2.63 -13.86
C SER A 518 -8.87 1.88 -13.03
N GLU A 519 -9.85 1.24 -13.66
CA GLU A 519 -10.93 0.52 -12.98
C GLU A 519 -10.58 -0.96 -12.71
N ILE A 520 -9.46 -1.44 -13.27
CA ILE A 520 -8.94 -2.77 -12.97
C ILE A 520 -8.38 -2.76 -11.55
N ASP A 521 -8.80 -3.72 -10.74
CA ASP A 521 -8.36 -3.82 -9.36
C ASP A 521 -6.84 -4.10 -9.26
N ALA A 522 -6.28 -3.86 -8.07
CA ALA A 522 -4.84 -3.98 -7.86
C ALA A 522 -4.34 -5.43 -8.07
N ILE A 523 -5.18 -6.42 -7.82
CA ILE A 523 -4.84 -7.84 -7.91
C ILE A 523 -4.86 -8.29 -9.37
N GLU A 524 -5.94 -7.98 -10.08
CA GLU A 524 -6.05 -8.27 -11.51
C GLU A 524 -4.93 -7.59 -12.30
N ARG A 525 -4.56 -6.36 -11.90
CA ARG A 525 -3.41 -5.66 -12.48
C ARG A 525 -2.11 -6.45 -12.33
N VAL A 526 -1.83 -6.99 -11.15
CA VAL A 526 -0.62 -7.80 -10.90
C VAL A 526 -0.65 -9.06 -11.75
N GLU A 527 -1.80 -9.68 -11.90
CA GLU A 527 -1.99 -10.88 -12.69
C GLU A 527 -1.79 -10.64 -14.19
N ILE A 528 -2.32 -9.53 -14.73
CA ILE A 528 -2.07 -9.10 -16.12
C ILE A 528 -0.57 -8.91 -16.37
N LEU A 529 0.13 -8.24 -15.46
CA LEU A 529 1.57 -8.01 -15.61
C LEU A 529 2.38 -9.30 -15.53
N ARG A 530 1.99 -10.23 -14.65
CA ARG A 530 2.59 -11.56 -14.57
C ARG A 530 2.40 -12.36 -15.85
N SER A 531 1.18 -12.36 -16.39
CA SER A 531 0.82 -13.02 -17.66
C SER A 531 1.61 -12.44 -18.85
N LEU A 532 1.84 -11.12 -18.89
CA LEU A 532 2.70 -10.49 -19.89
C LEU A 532 4.14 -11.01 -19.77
N ARG A 533 4.69 -11.07 -18.56
CA ARG A 533 6.04 -11.59 -18.31
C ARG A 533 6.16 -13.08 -18.62
N ALA A 534 5.14 -13.87 -18.30
CA ALA A 534 5.07 -15.29 -18.61
C ALA A 534 4.93 -15.58 -20.12
N GLY A 535 4.55 -14.58 -20.94
CA GLY A 535 4.37 -14.73 -22.38
C GLY A 535 3.03 -15.30 -22.79
N GLU A 536 2.03 -15.24 -21.91
CA GLU A 536 0.66 -15.63 -22.25
C GLU A 536 0.06 -14.70 -23.31
N PHE A 537 0.49 -13.44 -23.32
CA PHE A 537 0.23 -12.46 -24.37
C PHE A 537 1.45 -11.58 -24.61
N ASP A 538 1.48 -10.81 -25.71
CA ASP A 538 2.69 -10.14 -26.19
C ASP A 538 2.59 -8.61 -26.09
N VAL A 539 1.38 -8.06 -26.20
CA VAL A 539 1.15 -6.62 -26.29
C VAL A 539 0.24 -6.19 -25.15
N LEU A 540 0.66 -5.16 -24.41
CA LEU A 540 -0.15 -4.52 -23.38
C LEU A 540 -0.47 -3.09 -23.80
N VAL A 541 -1.76 -2.78 -23.91
CA VAL A 541 -2.27 -1.43 -24.19
C VAL A 541 -2.70 -0.78 -22.90
N GLY A 542 -2.35 0.49 -22.70
CA GLY A 542 -2.77 1.21 -21.49
C GLY A 542 -2.74 2.72 -21.65
N ILE A 543 -3.32 3.44 -20.68
CA ILE A 543 -3.34 4.89 -20.67
C ILE A 543 -2.17 5.43 -19.83
N ASN A 544 -2.38 5.55 -18.55
CA ASN A 544 -1.44 6.18 -17.61
C ASN A 544 -0.70 5.17 -16.71
N LEU A 545 -1.24 3.98 -16.58
CA LEU A 545 -0.82 2.97 -15.61
C LEU A 545 0.52 2.31 -15.93
N LEU A 546 1.11 2.64 -17.07
CA LEU A 546 2.41 2.12 -17.51
C LEU A 546 3.60 2.96 -17.02
N ARG A 547 3.39 4.04 -16.26
CA ARG A 547 4.45 4.98 -15.86
C ARG A 547 5.30 4.47 -14.71
N GLU A 548 4.69 3.96 -13.64
CA GLU A 548 5.36 3.73 -12.36
C GLU A 548 5.09 2.33 -11.82
N GLY A 549 6.04 1.81 -11.04
CA GLY A 549 5.87 0.53 -10.34
C GLY A 549 5.90 -0.74 -11.20
N LEU A 550 6.31 -0.65 -12.48
CA LEU A 550 6.42 -1.81 -13.35
C LEU A 550 7.88 -2.22 -13.56
N ASP A 551 8.23 -3.44 -13.19
CA ASP A 551 9.49 -4.08 -13.53
C ASP A 551 9.27 -5.14 -14.61
N LEU A 552 9.40 -4.72 -15.88
CA LEU A 552 9.13 -5.53 -17.07
C LEU A 552 10.40 -5.63 -17.93
N PRO A 553 11.38 -6.46 -17.56
CA PRO A 553 12.63 -6.58 -18.29
C PRO A 553 12.47 -7.20 -19.69
N GLU A 554 11.34 -7.83 -19.96
CA GLU A 554 11.01 -8.46 -21.25
C GLU A 554 10.51 -7.45 -22.29
N VAL A 555 10.20 -6.20 -21.88
CA VAL A 555 9.70 -5.16 -22.77
C VAL A 555 10.84 -4.55 -23.56
N SER A 556 10.82 -4.70 -24.87
CA SER A 556 11.79 -4.12 -25.79
C SER A 556 11.25 -2.90 -26.56
N LEU A 557 9.94 -2.76 -26.68
CA LEU A 557 9.31 -1.69 -27.44
C LEU A 557 8.22 -0.97 -26.64
N VAL A 558 8.23 0.35 -26.73
CA VAL A 558 7.17 1.22 -26.22
C VAL A 558 6.66 2.10 -27.35
N CYS A 559 5.39 1.98 -27.73
CA CYS A 559 4.71 2.85 -28.68
C CYS A 559 3.89 3.90 -27.94
N ILE A 560 4.12 5.17 -28.22
CA ILE A 560 3.38 6.29 -27.65
C ILE A 560 2.57 6.95 -28.75
N LEU A 561 1.25 6.68 -28.76
CA LEU A 561 0.34 7.27 -29.74
C LEU A 561 0.00 8.71 -29.35
N ASP A 562 -0.27 9.54 -30.34
CA ASP A 562 -0.61 10.96 -30.13
C ASP A 562 0.38 11.67 -29.19
N ALA A 563 1.68 11.51 -29.42
CA ALA A 563 2.72 12.00 -28.52
C ALA A 563 2.83 13.54 -28.50
N ASP A 564 2.31 14.21 -29.55
CA ASP A 564 2.30 15.67 -29.69
C ASP A 564 1.09 16.35 -29.03
N LYS A 565 0.16 15.60 -28.46
CA LYS A 565 -0.98 16.14 -27.68
C LYS A 565 -0.50 16.52 -26.29
N GLU A 566 0.13 17.69 -26.17
CA GLU A 566 0.65 18.15 -24.87
C GLU A 566 -0.41 18.15 -23.79
N GLY A 567 -0.01 17.75 -22.59
CA GLY A 567 -0.86 17.62 -21.41
C GLY A 567 -0.22 16.72 -20.36
N PHE A 568 -0.96 16.45 -19.29
CA PHE A 568 -0.45 15.63 -18.18
C PHE A 568 0.09 14.26 -18.63
N LEU A 569 -0.57 13.61 -19.58
CA LEU A 569 -0.17 12.28 -20.10
C LEU A 569 1.00 12.31 -21.09
N ARG A 570 1.35 13.46 -21.64
CA ARG A 570 2.42 13.67 -22.61
C ARG A 570 3.42 14.75 -22.17
N SER A 571 3.44 15.06 -20.85
CA SER A 571 4.46 15.92 -20.26
C SER A 571 5.84 15.27 -20.33
N GLN A 572 6.89 16.06 -20.24
CA GLN A 572 8.28 15.59 -20.20
C GLN A 572 8.45 14.43 -19.20
N THR A 573 7.98 14.59 -17.96
CA THR A 573 8.07 13.56 -16.92
C THR A 573 7.38 12.27 -17.35
N SER A 574 6.18 12.37 -17.90
CA SER A 574 5.40 11.24 -18.40
C SER A 574 6.12 10.48 -19.52
N LEU A 575 6.64 11.20 -20.49
CA LEU A 575 7.35 10.60 -21.63
C LEU A 575 8.64 9.90 -21.17
N ILE A 576 9.43 10.51 -20.27
CA ILE A 576 10.66 9.92 -19.74
C ILE A 576 10.34 8.65 -18.92
N GLN A 577 9.31 8.67 -18.08
CA GLN A 577 8.91 7.53 -17.28
C GLN A 577 8.45 6.35 -18.15
N THR A 578 7.65 6.64 -19.17
CA THR A 578 7.15 5.64 -20.12
C THR A 578 8.27 5.07 -20.97
N ALA A 579 9.14 5.92 -21.51
CA ALA A 579 10.32 5.50 -22.26
C ALA A 579 11.26 4.62 -21.43
N GLY A 580 11.41 4.93 -20.15
CA GLY A 580 12.21 4.15 -19.20
C GLY A 580 11.76 2.69 -19.02
N ARG A 581 10.57 2.30 -19.49
CA ARG A 581 10.11 0.90 -19.45
C ARG A 581 10.90 0.01 -20.41
N ALA A 582 11.31 0.52 -21.57
CA ALA A 582 12.17 -0.20 -22.51
C ALA A 582 13.67 -0.18 -22.13
N ALA A 583 14.07 0.58 -21.12
CA ALA A 583 15.48 0.75 -20.75
C ALA A 583 16.11 -0.46 -20.04
N ARG A 584 15.37 -1.56 -19.82
CA ARG A 584 15.85 -2.80 -19.21
C ARG A 584 16.17 -3.90 -20.22
N HIS A 585 15.89 -3.64 -21.49
CA HIS A 585 16.13 -4.56 -22.60
C HIS A 585 17.25 -4.03 -23.51
N VAL A 586 18.11 -4.92 -23.98
CA VAL A 586 19.25 -4.55 -24.85
C VAL A 586 18.78 -3.91 -26.17
N ASN A 587 17.65 -4.39 -26.70
CA ASN A 587 16.99 -3.88 -27.92
C ASN A 587 15.93 -2.81 -27.61
N GLY A 588 16.09 -2.07 -26.51
CA GLY A 588 15.08 -1.08 -26.08
C GLY A 588 14.87 0.03 -27.11
N GLU A 589 13.61 0.19 -27.54
CA GLU A 589 13.18 1.23 -28.49
C GLU A 589 11.89 1.88 -28.05
N VAL A 590 11.74 3.17 -28.34
CA VAL A 590 10.51 3.94 -28.12
C VAL A 590 10.11 4.60 -29.42
N VAL A 591 8.91 4.36 -29.87
CA VAL A 591 8.34 5.00 -31.07
C VAL A 591 7.30 6.03 -30.61
N LEU A 592 7.54 7.29 -30.93
CA LEU A 592 6.64 8.40 -30.71
C LEU A 592 5.90 8.73 -31.99
N PHE A 593 4.58 8.69 -31.98
CA PHE A 593 3.77 9.15 -33.11
C PHE A 593 3.39 10.61 -32.87
N ALA A 594 3.94 11.49 -33.69
CA ALA A 594 3.81 12.94 -33.58
C ALA A 594 4.04 13.62 -34.92
N ASP A 595 3.20 14.58 -35.27
CA ASP A 595 3.41 15.46 -36.42
C ASP A 595 4.12 16.77 -35.99
N THR A 596 3.99 17.13 -34.70
CA THR A 596 4.63 18.32 -34.13
C THR A 596 5.66 17.94 -33.09
N MET A 597 6.87 18.49 -33.20
CA MET A 597 7.93 18.33 -32.18
C MET A 597 7.69 19.27 -31.01
N THR A 598 6.99 18.78 -29.99
CA THR A 598 6.71 19.56 -28.79
C THR A 598 7.94 19.71 -27.89
N ASP A 599 7.93 20.71 -26.99
CA ASP A 599 9.01 20.90 -26.00
C ASP A 599 9.25 19.65 -25.15
N SER A 600 8.21 18.92 -24.81
CA SER A 600 8.30 17.67 -24.03
C SER A 600 9.01 16.55 -24.80
N ILE A 601 8.72 16.39 -26.09
CA ILE A 601 9.40 15.43 -26.97
C ILE A 601 10.88 15.80 -27.15
N GLN A 602 11.16 17.07 -27.42
CA GLN A 602 12.53 17.56 -27.60
C GLN A 602 13.40 17.29 -26.37
N ARG A 603 12.84 17.53 -25.18
CA ARG A 603 13.54 17.28 -23.91
C ARG A 603 13.75 15.80 -23.64
N LEU A 604 12.76 14.95 -23.96
CA LEU A 604 12.91 13.51 -23.85
C LEU A 604 14.11 13.05 -24.70
N ILE A 605 14.18 13.46 -25.96
CA ILE A 605 15.25 13.07 -26.88
C ILE A 605 16.60 13.54 -26.33
N ALA A 606 16.73 14.82 -25.98
CA ALA A 606 17.98 15.38 -25.48
C ALA A 606 18.50 14.68 -24.21
N ILE A 607 17.60 14.41 -23.25
CA ILE A 607 17.95 13.70 -22.00
C ILE A 607 18.36 12.25 -22.29
N THR A 608 17.64 11.57 -23.19
CA THR A 608 17.95 10.19 -23.55
C THR A 608 19.29 10.07 -24.25
N GLU A 609 19.59 10.95 -25.20
CA GLU A 609 20.87 10.99 -25.90
C GLU A 609 22.03 11.26 -24.95
N TYR A 610 21.88 12.22 -24.04
CA TYR A 610 22.90 12.49 -23.02
C TYR A 610 23.17 11.27 -22.12
N ARG A 611 22.13 10.63 -21.62
CA ARG A 611 22.25 9.43 -20.76
C ARG A 611 22.90 8.28 -21.52
N ARG A 612 22.56 8.10 -22.79
CA ARG A 612 23.19 7.12 -23.68
C ARG A 612 24.69 7.41 -23.85
N GLY A 613 25.04 8.65 -24.13
CA GLY A 613 26.46 9.06 -24.27
C GLY A 613 27.27 8.74 -23.01
N LYS A 614 26.77 9.14 -21.83
CA LYS A 614 27.41 8.85 -20.54
C LYS A 614 27.55 7.36 -20.25
N GLN A 615 26.52 6.58 -20.56
CA GLN A 615 26.56 5.12 -20.37
C GLN A 615 27.56 4.47 -21.35
N MET A 616 27.64 4.93 -22.60
CA MET A 616 28.59 4.42 -23.58
C MET A 616 30.03 4.71 -23.15
N GLU A 617 30.33 5.96 -22.76
CA GLU A 617 31.65 6.34 -22.21
C GLU A 617 32.06 5.42 -21.05
N TYR A 618 31.12 5.15 -20.12
CA TYR A 618 31.37 4.25 -18.99
C TYR A 618 31.62 2.81 -19.43
N ASN A 619 30.81 2.29 -20.36
CA ASN A 619 30.92 0.92 -20.85
C ASN A 619 32.28 0.70 -21.55
N GLU A 620 32.70 1.64 -22.39
CA GLU A 620 34.00 1.59 -23.08
C GLU A 620 35.15 1.66 -22.08
N ALA A 621 35.12 2.59 -21.14
CA ALA A 621 36.18 2.77 -20.15
C ALA A 621 36.33 1.55 -19.20
N ASN A 622 35.26 0.82 -18.94
CA ASN A 622 35.26 -0.30 -17.99
C ASN A 622 35.10 -1.68 -18.67
N GLY A 623 35.06 -1.74 -20.01
CA GLY A 623 34.89 -3.01 -20.74
C GLY A 623 33.56 -3.72 -20.45
N VAL A 624 32.48 -2.96 -20.19
CA VAL A 624 31.17 -3.53 -19.84
C VAL A 624 30.35 -3.78 -21.11
N THR A 625 29.96 -5.02 -21.34
CA THR A 625 29.02 -5.39 -22.41
C THR A 625 27.58 -5.31 -21.90
N PRO A 626 26.68 -4.55 -22.56
CA PRO A 626 25.29 -4.44 -22.15
C PRO A 626 24.58 -5.80 -22.15
N THR A 627 23.92 -6.13 -21.05
CA THR A 627 23.15 -7.38 -20.91
C THR A 627 21.75 -7.08 -20.38
N SER A 628 20.72 -7.68 -21.02
CA SER A 628 19.34 -7.56 -20.53
C SER A 628 19.20 -8.10 -19.13
N VAL A 629 18.42 -7.43 -18.32
CA VAL A 629 18.11 -7.87 -16.96
C VAL A 629 17.24 -9.13 -17.05
N ARG A 630 17.65 -10.19 -16.35
CA ARG A 630 16.81 -11.39 -16.16
C ARG A 630 16.40 -11.46 -14.69
N ARG A 631 15.12 -11.42 -14.41
CA ARG A 631 14.58 -11.66 -13.07
C ARG A 631 13.59 -12.81 -13.12
N ALA A 632 13.66 -13.70 -12.15
CA ALA A 632 12.62 -14.71 -11.96
C ALA A 632 11.26 -14.00 -11.79
N VAL A 633 10.20 -14.60 -12.32
CA VAL A 633 8.84 -14.15 -12.05
C VAL A 633 8.56 -14.52 -10.60
N GLN A 634 8.71 -13.54 -9.70
CA GLN A 634 8.40 -13.73 -8.28
C GLN A 634 6.89 -13.74 -8.07
N GLU A 635 6.41 -14.58 -7.18
CA GLU A 635 5.05 -14.47 -6.67
C GLU A 635 4.90 -13.11 -5.97
N SER A 636 3.81 -12.41 -6.29
CA SER A 636 3.48 -11.16 -5.63
C SER A 636 3.21 -11.41 -4.14
N LEU A 637 3.62 -10.49 -3.26
CA LEU A 637 3.25 -10.55 -1.85
C LEU A 637 1.73 -10.75 -1.69
N HIS A 638 0.92 -10.07 -2.52
CA HIS A 638 -0.54 -10.25 -2.55
C HIS A 638 -0.98 -11.66 -2.95
N THR A 639 -0.27 -12.33 -3.85
CA THR A 639 -0.57 -13.73 -4.25
C THR A 639 -0.22 -14.69 -3.13
N ILE A 640 0.91 -14.44 -2.44
CA ILE A 640 1.34 -15.21 -1.28
C ILE A 640 0.35 -15.02 -0.12
N LEU A 641 -0.06 -13.79 0.15
CA LEU A 641 -1.04 -13.48 1.20
C LEU A 641 -2.40 -14.12 0.92
N ARG A 642 -2.90 -14.05 -0.33
CA ARG A 642 -4.15 -14.73 -0.73
C ARG A 642 -4.06 -16.25 -0.68
N GLY A 643 -2.93 -16.84 -1.08
CA GLY A 643 -2.70 -18.28 -0.96
C GLY A 643 -2.82 -18.73 0.50
N ARG A 644 -2.22 -17.99 1.42
CA ARG A 644 -2.32 -18.24 2.87
C ARG A 644 -3.73 -18.04 3.42
N ASP A 645 -4.44 -16.98 3.01
CA ASP A 645 -5.84 -16.75 3.40
C ASP A 645 -6.75 -17.89 2.91
N LEU A 646 -6.52 -18.39 1.70
CA LEU A 646 -7.27 -19.52 1.14
C LEU A 646 -6.94 -20.83 1.88
N GLU A 647 -5.67 -21.09 2.18
CA GLU A 647 -5.25 -22.24 2.98
C GLU A 647 -5.84 -22.18 4.40
N GLN A 648 -5.82 -21.02 5.04
CA GLN A 648 -6.43 -20.81 6.36
C GLN A 648 -7.94 -20.97 6.33
N SER A 649 -8.64 -20.50 5.29
CA SER A 649 -10.09 -20.70 5.13
C SER A 649 -10.43 -22.18 4.93
N ILE A 650 -9.66 -22.90 4.12
CA ILE A 650 -9.83 -24.35 3.91
C ILE A 650 -9.58 -25.12 5.22
N VAL A 651 -8.54 -24.76 5.98
CA VAL A 651 -8.26 -25.37 7.28
C VAL A 651 -9.35 -25.05 8.30
N ARG A 652 -9.89 -23.83 8.31
CA ARG A 652 -11.02 -23.44 9.18
C ARG A 652 -12.30 -24.19 8.81
N GLU A 653 -12.63 -24.30 7.52
CA GLU A 653 -13.78 -25.05 7.05
C GLU A 653 -13.66 -26.55 7.33
N THR A 654 -12.47 -27.13 7.11
CA THR A 654 -12.23 -28.55 7.37
C THR A 654 -12.22 -28.88 8.87
N GLY A 655 -11.69 -28.00 9.70
CA GLY A 655 -11.70 -28.16 11.16
C GLY A 655 -13.10 -28.01 11.77
N ALA A 656 -13.87 -27.02 11.33
CA ALA A 656 -15.24 -26.81 11.80
C ALA A 656 -16.19 -27.94 11.41
N ASP A 657 -16.04 -28.51 10.22
CA ASP A 657 -16.84 -29.66 9.76
C ASP A 657 -16.46 -30.97 10.48
N LEU A 658 -15.20 -31.17 10.84
CA LEU A 658 -14.76 -32.33 11.61
C LEU A 658 -15.26 -32.29 13.05
N ASP A 659 -15.13 -31.16 13.74
CA ASP A 659 -15.63 -30.96 15.10
C ASP A 659 -17.16 -31.09 15.17
N LEU A 660 -17.89 -30.52 14.21
CA LEU A 660 -19.35 -30.62 14.14
C LEU A 660 -19.83 -32.03 13.87
N THR A 661 -19.12 -32.78 13.02
CA THR A 661 -19.45 -34.18 12.70
C THR A 661 -19.22 -35.09 13.90
N GLU A 662 -18.22 -34.83 14.72
CA GLU A 662 -17.90 -35.57 15.92
C GLU A 662 -18.94 -35.29 17.03
N VAL A 663 -19.30 -34.02 17.25
CA VAL A 663 -20.36 -33.60 18.18
C VAL A 663 -21.72 -34.17 17.77
N LEU A 664 -22.08 -34.15 16.49
CA LEU A 664 -23.31 -34.76 16.00
C LEU A 664 -23.35 -36.27 16.24
N ARG A 665 -22.22 -36.95 16.07
CA ARG A 665 -22.09 -38.39 16.29
C ARG A 665 -22.21 -38.76 17.78
N GLU A 666 -21.65 -37.95 18.68
CA GLU A 666 -21.81 -38.15 20.13
C GLU A 666 -23.26 -37.92 20.59
N LEU A 667 -23.89 -36.84 20.13
CA LEU A 667 -25.30 -36.55 20.43
C LEU A 667 -26.25 -37.62 19.86
N GLU A 668 -26.00 -38.18 18.69
CA GLU A 668 -26.75 -39.29 18.12
C GLU A 668 -26.56 -40.58 18.94
N ALA A 669 -25.39 -40.87 19.45
CA ALA A 669 -25.10 -42.00 20.31
C ALA A 669 -25.79 -41.86 21.69
N GLU A 670 -25.76 -40.67 22.31
CA GLU A 670 -26.47 -40.35 23.53
C GLU A 670 -27.99 -40.48 23.35
N MET A 671 -28.52 -39.97 22.25
CA MET A 671 -29.97 -40.10 21.94
C MET A 671 -30.40 -41.56 21.82
N GLN A 672 -29.60 -42.41 21.14
CA GLN A 672 -29.88 -43.84 21.02
C GLN A 672 -29.83 -44.56 22.39
N THR A 673 -28.87 -44.15 23.23
CA THR A 673 -28.73 -44.70 24.59
C THR A 673 -29.91 -44.31 25.49
N ALA A 674 -30.33 -43.04 25.43
CA ALA A 674 -31.51 -42.56 26.14
C ALA A 674 -32.80 -43.24 25.65
N ALA A 675 -32.94 -43.49 24.35
CA ALA A 675 -34.07 -44.22 23.79
C ALA A 675 -34.08 -45.70 24.21
N ALA A 676 -32.92 -46.37 24.27
CA ALA A 676 -32.77 -47.75 24.74
C ALA A 676 -33.09 -47.88 26.24
N ASN A 677 -32.81 -46.84 27.03
CA ASN A 677 -33.13 -46.78 28.45
C ASN A 677 -34.58 -46.33 28.74
N LEU A 678 -35.43 -46.14 27.71
CA LEU A 678 -36.81 -45.67 27.80
C LEU A 678 -36.95 -44.23 28.33
N GLU A 679 -35.91 -43.43 28.27
CA GLU A 679 -35.86 -41.99 28.63
C GLU A 679 -36.36 -41.13 27.46
N TYR A 680 -37.63 -41.27 27.07
CA TYR A 680 -38.16 -40.68 25.84
C TYR A 680 -38.11 -39.14 25.81
N GLU A 681 -38.26 -38.46 26.92
CA GLU A 681 -38.18 -37.01 27.01
C GLU A 681 -36.75 -36.50 26.77
N ARG A 682 -35.75 -37.19 27.29
CA ARG A 682 -34.33 -36.89 27.07
C ARG A 682 -33.92 -37.20 25.62
N ALA A 683 -34.39 -38.30 25.06
CA ALA A 683 -34.17 -38.65 23.66
C ALA A 683 -34.79 -37.62 22.69
N ALA A 684 -35.96 -37.07 23.04
CA ALA A 684 -36.64 -36.02 22.27
C ALA A 684 -35.84 -34.69 22.32
N LEU A 685 -35.34 -34.29 23.49
CA LEU A 685 -34.48 -33.08 23.63
C LEU A 685 -33.18 -33.19 22.83
N LEU A 686 -32.50 -34.33 22.88
CA LEU A 686 -31.28 -34.59 22.12
C LEU A 686 -31.55 -34.59 20.60
N ARG A 687 -32.67 -35.15 20.14
CA ARG A 687 -33.11 -35.09 18.76
C ARG A 687 -33.32 -33.65 18.29
N ASP A 688 -33.96 -32.85 19.12
CA ASP A 688 -34.24 -31.44 18.76
C ASP A 688 -32.96 -30.61 18.72
N GLN A 689 -31.98 -30.86 19.61
CA GLN A 689 -30.61 -30.29 19.53
C GLN A 689 -29.85 -30.71 18.26
N ILE A 690 -29.92 -32.00 17.89
CA ILE A 690 -29.32 -32.49 16.63
C ILE A 690 -29.94 -31.80 15.42
N ASN A 691 -31.27 -31.62 15.41
CA ASN A 691 -31.96 -30.92 14.32
C ASN A 691 -31.61 -29.44 14.26
N GLU A 692 -31.45 -28.79 15.40
CA GLU A 692 -31.05 -27.38 15.50
C GLU A 692 -29.61 -27.16 14.96
N LEU A 693 -28.68 -28.03 15.33
CA LEU A 693 -27.32 -28.04 14.80
C LEU A 693 -27.25 -28.32 13.28
N LYS A 694 -28.04 -29.27 12.79
CA LYS A 694 -28.13 -29.58 11.35
C LYS A 694 -28.79 -28.45 10.53
N ASN A 695 -29.74 -27.71 11.09
CA ASN A 695 -30.44 -26.62 10.44
C ASN A 695 -29.69 -25.27 10.55
N GLY A 696 -28.92 -25.04 11.64
CA GLY A 696 -28.15 -23.85 11.89
C GLY A 696 -26.88 -23.73 11.00
N THR A 697 -26.39 -24.83 10.47
CA THR A 697 -25.17 -24.90 9.66
C THR A 697 -25.38 -24.82 8.14
N GLY A 698 -26.61 -24.56 7.66
CA GLY A 698 -26.85 -24.43 6.20
C GLY A 698 -26.64 -25.70 5.37
N LEU A 699 -26.47 -26.87 6.00
CA LEU A 699 -26.31 -28.17 5.34
C LEU A 699 -27.67 -28.78 4.91
N SER A 700 -28.61 -27.98 4.42
CA SER A 700 -29.79 -28.47 3.73
C SER A 700 -29.46 -28.62 2.25
N ARG A 701 -29.19 -29.86 1.85
CA ARG A 701 -29.24 -30.45 0.48
C ARG A 701 -29.08 -29.45 -0.67
N ILE A 702 -27.89 -29.35 -1.19
CA ILE A 702 -27.68 -28.97 -2.59
C ILE A 702 -27.99 -30.20 -3.43
N GLU A 703 -29.24 -30.35 -3.87
CA GLU A 703 -29.53 -31.21 -5.04
C GLU A 703 -28.90 -30.54 -6.27
N PRO A 704 -28.18 -31.28 -7.12
CA PRO A 704 -27.62 -30.73 -8.35
C PRO A 704 -28.75 -30.36 -9.30
N LYS A 705 -29.10 -29.07 -9.38
CA LYS A 705 -29.99 -28.56 -10.44
C LYS A 705 -29.28 -28.73 -11.79
N ASN A 706 -29.71 -29.75 -12.52
CA ASN A 706 -29.47 -29.94 -13.94
C ASN A 706 -29.76 -28.64 -14.71
N ARG A 707 -28.74 -27.88 -15.04
CA ARG A 707 -28.84 -26.75 -15.98
C ARG A 707 -28.96 -27.32 -17.38
N ARG A 708 -30.21 -27.32 -17.93
CA ARG A 708 -30.42 -27.48 -19.34
C ARG A 708 -29.84 -26.26 -20.07
N PRO A 709 -29.17 -26.44 -21.24
CA PRO A 709 -28.68 -25.32 -22.01
C PRO A 709 -29.86 -24.55 -22.62
N LEU A 710 -29.83 -23.23 -22.49
CA LEU A 710 -30.76 -22.33 -23.17
C LEU A 710 -30.50 -22.37 -24.67
N SER A 711 -31.40 -23.03 -25.42
CA SER A 711 -31.44 -22.97 -26.86
C SER A 711 -32.00 -21.62 -27.33
N TYR A 712 -31.19 -20.88 -28.08
CA TYR A 712 -31.65 -19.73 -28.85
C TYR A 712 -32.69 -20.19 -29.88
N ARG A 713 -33.94 -19.75 -29.76
CA ARG A 713 -34.96 -19.82 -30.82
C ARG A 713 -34.99 -18.48 -31.55
N SER A 714 -34.50 -18.47 -32.76
CA SER A 714 -34.79 -17.47 -33.76
C SER A 714 -36.29 -17.48 -34.07
N GLY A 715 -36.96 -16.37 -33.84
CA GLY A 715 -38.38 -16.16 -34.19
C GLY A 715 -38.51 -15.12 -35.29
N ASN A 716 -38.78 -15.62 -36.49
CA ASN A 716 -39.14 -14.85 -37.67
C ASN A 716 -40.50 -14.14 -37.51
N GLY A 717 -40.54 -12.92 -37.94
CA GLY A 717 -41.53 -12.15 -38.66
C GLY A 717 -43.01 -12.28 -38.35
N SER A 718 -43.64 -11.14 -38.12
CA SER A 718 -44.90 -10.79 -38.77
C SER A 718 -45.15 -9.29 -38.72
N LYS A 719 -45.26 -8.70 -39.91
CA LYS A 719 -45.78 -7.35 -40.22
C LYS A 719 -47.29 -7.29 -39.95
N ARG A 720 -47.75 -6.17 -39.40
CA ARG A 720 -49.06 -5.49 -39.60
C ARG A 720 -49.04 -4.31 -38.61
N GLY A 721 -49.17 -3.05 -38.95
CA GLY A 721 -49.96 -2.42 -39.96
C GLY A 721 -50.70 -1.26 -39.27
N LEU A 722 -50.28 -0.02 -39.59
CA LEU A 722 -51.06 1.25 -39.64
C LEU A 722 -52.20 1.49 -38.62
N LYS A 723 -52.10 2.59 -37.83
CA LYS A 723 -52.99 3.75 -38.07
C LYS A 723 -52.58 4.96 -37.22
N ALA A 724 -52.44 6.07 -37.95
CA ALA A 724 -52.36 7.41 -37.42
C ALA A 724 -53.70 7.88 -36.79
N LYS A 725 -53.63 8.71 -35.73
CA LYS A 725 -54.56 9.84 -35.59
C LYS A 725 -53.97 10.94 -34.71
N LYS A 726 -53.96 12.10 -35.33
CA LYS A 726 -53.85 13.46 -34.79
C LYS A 726 -54.65 13.68 -33.49
N ARG A 727 -54.02 14.31 -32.52
CA ARG A 727 -54.30 15.70 -32.09
C ARG A 727 -53.22 16.14 -31.11
#